data_ab99a576915a492cf128a3a85b5a0424
#
_entry.id   ab99a576915a492cf128a3a85b5a0424
#
_cell.length_a   1.000
_cell.length_b   1.000
_cell.length_c   1.000
_cell.angle_alpha   90.00
_cell.angle_beta   90.00
_cell.angle_gamma   90.00
#
_symmetry.space_group_name_H-M   'P 1'
#
loop_
_entity.id
_entity.type
_entity.pdbx_description
1 polymer ?
#
loop_
_entity_poly.entity_id
_entity_poly.type
_entity_poly.pdbx_seq_one_letter_code
_entity_poly.pdbx_strand_id
1 'polypeptide(L)'
;MNQSLSVKSVTAVTLASGLSLSMALVTASAGQAQESLPPVPYRVVVNNHGDGPILPDAALTLREAVEIVNGTLPLEALSPAEKALVTPADTAQIVFNLVGDTDIRLTSQLPPLTVAGLVIDGTTQPGYGEMSDAPMIVPVPIPEVSISPAEGSEVLRGLTVVANNITIRGLSLHGFSSQHRATETTPPADIFITHLPPPVDAGPGAPGWRDLRFEDVAAAPQGVVIEHNWLGVPPTGVMPDFAEMSAFGVSVFNGVDTVIRRNRIEFHEGSGIITGARAQGMQVSENTLIANGLSGMPDGIRLDGDIDGAEIFGNLVCASDGSGIFMFKPDGTARIYDNNIRFNGRRLRRAAIYLMGNGHEVTDNFVGYQPGPGVAIAAYPRSRQNQILNNRFAALDGLSVDLGYNDNSGVADFQRTDGPNPPRNSPNRRKDTANAAINAPEFDAYSFPLSGEDTTLTGTADPGSEVTLYTVVDQQGRYGALDEQIRVVPVDEDGAFSATLSLPSGTPVSAIATDPRYGTSEPSAVASVGEAVPISPIPYTATCEIAQEPPPEPPPEEPPEPLQLRVPRQIHFALDQSFISPESGDILDQVAAVLQEYPFIIIELEGHTDPRASNAYNQALGERRARSARDYLLQQGIPAERMRIRSFGETQRATTGSDRIDYARDRRVEIIFEDTRGLDILYENPESDLQIEP
;
A
#
# COMPACT_ATOMS: atom_id res chain seq x y z
N MET A 1 21.41 36.70 51.40
CA MET A 1 20.77 37.90 51.97
C MET A 1 19.31 37.87 51.65
N ASN A 2 18.47 37.63 52.66
CA ASN A 2 17.03 37.61 52.61
C ASN A 2 16.43 38.97 52.25
N GLN A 3 15.32 39.00 51.53
CA GLN A 3 14.18 39.82 51.91
C GLN A 3 12.89 39.30 51.29
N SER A 4 12.00 38.88 52.16
CA SER A 4 10.58 38.63 52.00
C SER A 4 9.77 39.93 52.04
N LEU A 5 8.65 40.02 51.30
CA LEU A 5 7.55 41.00 51.56
C LEU A 5 6.26 40.35 51.03
N SER A 6 5.44 39.84 51.84
CA SER A 6 4.31 40.30 52.65
C SER A 6 3.10 40.79 51.86
N VAL A 7 2.04 39.98 51.94
CA VAL A 7 0.63 40.20 51.55
C VAL A 7 0.02 41.29 52.42
N LYS A 8 -0.79 42.20 51.84
CA LYS A 8 -1.83 42.98 52.57
C LYS A 8 -3.15 42.93 51.83
N SER A 9 -4.09 42.30 52.50
CA SER A 9 -5.53 42.42 52.30
C SER A 9 -6.07 43.79 52.62
N VAL A 10 -7.04 44.34 51.83
CA VAL A 10 -7.86 45.48 52.25
C VAL A 10 -9.34 45.14 52.03
N THR A 11 -10.07 45.33 53.08
CA THR A 11 -11.46 45.02 53.37
C THR A 11 -12.41 46.06 52.72
N ALA A 12 -13.58 45.57 52.34
CA ALA A 12 -14.71 46.32 51.80
C ALA A 12 -15.31 47.32 52.81
N VAL A 13 -15.79 48.50 52.33
CA VAL A 13 -16.76 49.34 53.01
C VAL A 13 -17.88 49.67 52.04
N THR A 14 -19.07 49.27 52.44
CA THR A 14 -20.38 49.59 51.83
C THR A 14 -20.82 50.99 52.29
N LEU A 15 -21.27 51.77 51.31
CA LEU A 15 -22.12 52.96 51.63
C LEU A 15 -23.26 53.02 50.61
N ALA A 16 -24.48 52.90 51.14
CA ALA A 16 -25.72 53.08 50.42
C ALA A 16 -26.12 54.58 50.42
N SER A 17 -26.51 55.07 49.23
CA SER A 17 -27.36 56.25 49.16
C SER A 17 -28.23 56.18 47.91
N GLY A 18 -29.54 56.15 48.12
CA GLY A 18 -30.55 56.01 47.11
C GLY A 18 -30.78 57.32 46.30
N LEU A 19 -31.12 57.08 45.03
CA LEU A 19 -31.90 58.07 44.25
C LEU A 19 -32.80 57.28 43.29
N SER A 20 -34.10 57.49 43.45
CA SER A 20 -35.18 57.04 42.59
C SER A 20 -35.12 57.76 41.22
N LEU A 21 -35.11 57.05 40.15
CA LEU A 21 -35.43 57.60 38.84
C LEU A 21 -36.26 56.56 38.00
N SER A 22 -37.26 57.14 37.38
CA SER A 22 -38.41 56.51 36.72
C SER A 22 -38.09 55.56 35.64
N MET A 23 -38.75 54.44 35.69
CA MET A 23 -38.76 53.40 34.66
C MET A 23 -39.51 53.86 33.41
N ALA A 24 -38.81 54.00 32.26
CA ALA A 24 -39.44 53.94 30.95
C ALA A 24 -39.25 52.55 30.41
N LEU A 25 -40.31 51.71 30.30
CA LEU A 25 -40.33 50.48 29.67
C LEU A 25 -40.15 50.72 28.17
N VAL A 26 -38.93 50.41 27.64
CA VAL A 26 -38.75 50.13 26.23
C VAL A 26 -38.84 48.61 26.06
N THR A 27 -39.95 48.14 25.54
CA THR A 27 -40.09 46.75 25.06
C THR A 27 -39.21 46.61 23.85
N ALA A 28 -37.99 46.10 24.01
CA ALA A 28 -37.21 45.58 22.95
C ALA A 28 -37.85 44.20 22.59
N SER A 29 -38.49 44.13 21.43
CA SER A 29 -38.86 42.87 20.80
C SER A 29 -37.56 42.09 20.59
N ALA A 30 -37.41 41.00 21.29
CA ALA A 30 -36.40 39.98 20.96
C ALA A 30 -36.75 39.48 19.56
N GLY A 31 -36.02 39.94 18.57
CA GLY A 31 -35.97 39.30 17.27
C GLY A 31 -35.50 37.86 17.51
N GLN A 32 -36.37 36.90 17.31
CA GLN A 32 -35.96 35.53 17.20
C GLN A 32 -34.94 35.50 16.07
N ALA A 33 -33.69 35.18 16.40
CA ALA A 33 -32.73 34.74 15.41
C ALA A 33 -33.39 33.53 14.74
N GLN A 34 -33.82 33.70 13.52
CA GLN A 34 -34.31 32.63 12.68
C GLN A 34 -33.08 31.71 12.51
N GLU A 35 -33.11 30.54 13.18
CA GLU A 35 -32.15 29.46 12.88
C GLU A 35 -32.29 29.20 11.36
N SER A 36 -31.32 29.66 10.62
CA SER A 36 -31.20 29.31 9.23
C SER A 36 -31.04 27.79 9.18
N LEU A 37 -32.00 27.10 8.56
CA LEU A 37 -31.84 25.70 8.23
C LEU A 37 -30.46 25.50 7.57
N PRO A 38 -29.72 24.44 7.93
CA PRO A 38 -28.43 24.19 7.29
C PRO A 38 -28.65 24.17 5.76
N PRO A 39 -27.73 24.74 4.99
CA PRO A 39 -27.85 24.80 3.54
C PRO A 39 -28.04 23.38 3.01
N VAL A 40 -29.01 23.19 2.12
CA VAL A 40 -29.25 21.91 1.45
C VAL A 40 -27.99 21.54 0.68
N PRO A 41 -27.36 20.38 0.92
CA PRO A 41 -26.18 20.01 0.16
C PRO A 41 -26.53 19.75 -1.29
N TYR A 42 -25.64 20.13 -2.20
CA TYR A 42 -25.81 19.98 -3.63
C TYR A 42 -24.77 19.04 -4.24
N ARG A 43 -25.17 18.31 -5.26
CA ARG A 43 -24.31 17.69 -6.25
C ARG A 43 -24.19 18.64 -7.43
N VAL A 44 -22.98 19.14 -7.69
CA VAL A 44 -22.67 20.11 -8.75
C VAL A 44 -21.80 19.40 -9.80
N VAL A 45 -22.21 19.48 -11.08
CA VAL A 45 -21.49 18.88 -12.19
C VAL A 45 -20.65 19.94 -12.90
N VAL A 46 -19.32 19.81 -12.82
CA VAL A 46 -18.37 20.62 -13.58
C VAL A 46 -18.31 20.07 -15.01
N ASN A 47 -18.68 20.89 -15.99
CA ASN A 47 -18.68 20.53 -17.41
C ASN A 47 -17.92 21.50 -18.31
N ASN A 48 -17.21 22.48 -17.70
CA ASN A 48 -16.35 23.44 -18.37
C ASN A 48 -14.96 23.46 -17.73
N HIS A 49 -13.92 23.27 -18.53
CA HIS A 49 -12.52 23.30 -18.10
C HIS A 49 -11.95 24.71 -17.92
N GLY A 50 -12.68 25.76 -18.34
CA GLY A 50 -12.26 27.14 -18.20
C GLY A 50 -12.18 27.58 -16.75
N ASP A 51 -11.40 28.65 -16.50
CA ASP A 51 -11.36 29.37 -15.23
C ASP A 51 -11.37 30.87 -15.53
N GLY A 52 -12.48 31.54 -15.27
CA GLY A 52 -12.69 32.93 -15.59
C GLY A 52 -13.68 33.62 -14.65
N PRO A 53 -14.15 34.83 -15.00
CA PRO A 53 -15.17 35.50 -14.22
C PRO A 53 -16.47 34.68 -14.22
N ILE A 54 -17.13 34.67 -13.06
CA ILE A 54 -18.44 34.02 -12.90
C ILE A 54 -19.49 34.76 -13.75
N LEU A 55 -20.00 34.10 -14.76
CA LEU A 55 -20.98 34.65 -15.69
C LEU A 55 -22.07 33.61 -15.93
N PRO A 56 -23.36 33.99 -15.87
CA PRO A 56 -24.44 33.05 -16.20
C PRO A 56 -24.40 32.70 -17.69
N ASP A 57 -23.98 31.47 -17.99
CA ASP A 57 -23.86 30.96 -19.35
C ASP A 57 -24.53 29.55 -19.51
N ALA A 58 -23.92 28.56 -20.10
CA ALA A 58 -24.50 27.23 -20.30
C ALA A 58 -23.74 26.11 -19.59
N ALA A 59 -22.67 26.45 -18.87
CA ALA A 59 -21.74 25.48 -18.31
C ALA A 59 -21.24 25.92 -16.93
N LEU A 60 -20.80 24.99 -16.09
CA LEU A 60 -20.22 25.26 -14.79
C LEU A 60 -18.73 24.92 -14.77
N THR A 61 -17.94 25.89 -14.38
CA THR A 61 -16.51 25.75 -14.09
C THR A 61 -16.29 25.17 -12.68
N LEU A 62 -15.06 24.72 -12.39
CA LEU A 62 -14.70 24.27 -11.04
C LEU A 62 -14.84 25.39 -10.00
N ARG A 63 -14.50 26.64 -10.37
CA ARG A 63 -14.64 27.81 -9.49
C ARG A 63 -16.09 28.04 -9.11
N GLU A 64 -16.98 28.06 -10.08
CA GLU A 64 -18.42 28.22 -9.83
C GLU A 64 -18.97 27.07 -8.99
N ALA A 65 -18.54 25.84 -9.24
CA ALA A 65 -18.95 24.70 -8.43
C ALA A 65 -18.54 24.85 -6.97
N VAL A 66 -17.32 25.32 -6.68
CA VAL A 66 -16.84 25.60 -5.32
C VAL A 66 -17.67 26.73 -4.69
N GLU A 67 -17.95 27.81 -5.41
CA GLU A 67 -18.73 28.94 -4.92
C GLU A 67 -20.19 28.54 -4.64
N ILE A 68 -20.82 27.70 -5.50
CA ILE A 68 -22.16 27.17 -5.27
C ILE A 68 -22.21 26.32 -4.01
N VAL A 69 -21.26 25.39 -3.85
CA VAL A 69 -21.20 24.53 -2.67
C VAL A 69 -20.96 25.34 -1.41
N ASN A 70 -20.05 26.30 -1.45
CA ASN A 70 -19.79 27.21 -0.32
C ASN A 70 -20.96 28.16 0.00
N GLY A 71 -21.96 28.28 -0.92
CA GLY A 71 -23.11 29.17 -0.77
C GLY A 71 -22.78 30.64 -1.04
N THR A 72 -21.63 30.95 -1.63
CA THR A 72 -21.23 32.30 -2.04
C THR A 72 -21.79 32.69 -3.40
N LEU A 73 -22.07 31.71 -4.28
CA LEU A 73 -22.79 31.89 -5.53
C LEU A 73 -24.22 31.34 -5.39
N PRO A 74 -25.25 32.23 -5.26
CA PRO A 74 -26.62 31.79 -5.07
C PRO A 74 -27.20 31.19 -6.37
N LEU A 75 -28.04 30.16 -6.26
CA LEU A 75 -28.64 29.47 -7.42
C LEU A 75 -29.46 30.42 -8.31
N GLU A 76 -30.01 31.50 -7.75
CA GLU A 76 -30.77 32.49 -8.50
C GLU A 76 -29.93 33.21 -9.54
N ALA A 77 -28.63 33.35 -9.31
CA ALA A 77 -27.68 33.98 -10.23
C ALA A 77 -27.35 33.12 -11.44
N LEU A 78 -27.61 31.81 -11.37
CA LEU A 78 -27.31 30.86 -12.43
C LEU A 78 -28.30 30.91 -13.57
N SER A 79 -27.87 30.66 -14.79
CA SER A 79 -28.72 30.41 -15.96
C SER A 79 -29.60 29.16 -15.78
N PRO A 80 -30.64 28.96 -16.60
CA PRO A 80 -31.41 27.73 -16.58
C PRO A 80 -30.59 26.47 -16.92
N ALA A 81 -29.53 26.58 -17.74
CA ALA A 81 -28.67 25.49 -18.14
C ALA A 81 -27.75 25.07 -16.98
N GLU A 82 -27.13 26.01 -16.31
CA GLU A 82 -26.32 25.78 -15.13
C GLU A 82 -27.10 25.19 -13.94
N LYS A 83 -28.35 25.69 -13.74
CA LYS A 83 -29.25 25.13 -12.72
C LYS A 83 -29.56 23.66 -12.94
N ALA A 84 -29.56 23.18 -14.18
CA ALA A 84 -29.77 21.77 -14.50
C ALA A 84 -28.56 20.88 -14.10
N LEU A 85 -27.40 21.47 -13.88
CA LEU A 85 -26.14 20.80 -13.40
C LEU A 85 -26.06 20.76 -11.89
N VAL A 86 -26.97 21.39 -11.16
CA VAL A 86 -27.01 21.45 -9.70
C VAL A 86 -28.23 20.70 -9.19
N THR A 87 -28.05 19.63 -8.45
CA THR A 87 -29.14 18.82 -7.91
C THR A 87 -29.00 18.69 -6.39
N PRO A 88 -30.10 18.71 -5.62
CA PRO A 88 -30.05 18.40 -4.20
C PRO A 88 -29.45 17.00 -3.96
N ALA A 89 -28.66 16.86 -2.89
CA ALA A 89 -28.00 15.60 -2.52
C ALA A 89 -27.99 15.42 -1.01
N ASP A 90 -27.65 14.22 -0.52
CA ASP A 90 -27.50 13.94 0.91
C ASP A 90 -26.19 14.55 1.48
N THR A 91 -25.17 14.63 0.62
CA THR A 91 -23.85 15.24 0.93
C THR A 91 -23.44 16.16 -0.22
N ALA A 92 -22.70 17.21 0.10
CA ALA A 92 -22.15 18.11 -0.92
C ALA A 92 -21.14 17.36 -1.81
N GLN A 93 -21.27 17.52 -3.13
CA GLN A 93 -20.42 16.85 -4.12
C GLN A 93 -20.09 17.76 -5.29
N ILE A 94 -18.82 17.76 -5.69
CA ILE A 94 -18.36 18.30 -6.96
C ILE A 94 -17.90 17.13 -7.80
N VAL A 95 -18.54 16.95 -8.95
CA VAL A 95 -18.31 15.84 -9.89
C VAL A 95 -18.04 16.40 -11.28
N PHE A 96 -17.45 15.58 -12.15
CA PHE A 96 -16.96 16.05 -13.44
C PHE A 96 -17.65 15.34 -14.62
N ASN A 97 -17.92 16.10 -15.67
CA ASN A 97 -18.38 15.63 -16.96
C ASN A 97 -17.88 16.59 -18.06
N LEU A 98 -16.57 16.78 -18.11
CA LEU A 98 -15.88 17.60 -19.10
C LEU A 98 -15.93 16.94 -20.47
N VAL A 99 -16.05 17.73 -21.53
CA VAL A 99 -16.09 17.26 -22.92
C VAL A 99 -14.93 17.85 -23.70
N GLY A 100 -14.10 16.99 -24.26
CA GLY A 100 -12.92 17.38 -25.02
C GLY A 100 -11.70 17.57 -24.12
N ASP A 101 -11.34 18.82 -23.80
CA ASP A 101 -10.24 19.12 -22.91
C ASP A 101 -10.66 18.92 -21.44
N THR A 102 -9.86 18.18 -20.69
CA THR A 102 -10.07 17.86 -19.28
C THR A 102 -9.05 18.55 -18.35
N ASP A 103 -8.21 19.41 -18.91
CA ASP A 103 -7.25 20.24 -18.21
C ASP A 103 -7.90 21.54 -17.71
N ILE A 104 -8.09 21.67 -16.41
CA ILE A 104 -8.57 22.89 -15.75
C ILE A 104 -7.39 23.77 -15.40
N ARG A 105 -7.23 24.89 -16.11
CA ARG A 105 -6.12 25.82 -15.93
C ARG A 105 -6.54 27.04 -15.13
N LEU A 106 -6.10 27.11 -13.88
CA LEU A 106 -6.49 28.15 -12.95
C LEU A 106 -5.76 29.47 -13.23
N THR A 107 -6.51 30.56 -13.37
CA THR A 107 -6.01 31.91 -13.53
C THR A 107 -5.75 32.61 -12.20
N SER A 108 -6.34 32.12 -11.12
CA SER A 108 -6.19 32.59 -9.74
C SER A 108 -6.53 31.47 -8.77
N GLN A 109 -6.12 31.63 -7.51
CA GLN A 109 -6.41 30.65 -6.46
C GLN A 109 -7.93 30.44 -6.32
N LEU A 110 -8.35 29.18 -6.19
CA LEU A 110 -9.73 28.80 -5.88
C LEU A 110 -10.13 29.25 -4.48
N PRO A 111 -11.43 29.54 -4.24
CA PRO A 111 -11.93 29.73 -2.88
C PRO A 111 -11.67 28.50 -2.02
N PRO A 112 -11.45 28.67 -0.70
CA PRO A 112 -11.28 27.55 0.19
C PRO A 112 -12.55 26.68 0.28
N LEU A 113 -12.38 25.39 0.50
CA LEU A 113 -13.47 24.44 0.70
C LEU A 113 -13.98 24.53 2.13
N THR A 114 -15.17 25.13 2.32
CA THR A 114 -15.70 25.49 3.64
C THR A 114 -16.84 24.58 4.12
N VAL A 115 -17.31 23.66 3.30
CA VAL A 115 -18.46 22.79 3.60
C VAL A 115 -18.00 21.43 4.10
N ALA A 116 -18.36 21.11 5.33
CA ALA A 116 -18.03 19.82 5.92
C ALA A 116 -18.72 18.67 5.17
N GLY A 117 -17.99 17.57 4.97
CA GLY A 117 -18.46 16.40 4.24
C GLY A 117 -18.46 16.54 2.72
N LEU A 118 -17.89 17.62 2.17
CA LEU A 118 -17.76 17.79 0.72
C LEU A 118 -16.90 16.69 0.10
N VAL A 119 -17.35 16.12 -1.01
CA VAL A 119 -16.58 15.18 -1.84
C VAL A 119 -16.27 15.82 -3.18
N ILE A 120 -14.99 15.97 -3.53
CA ILE A 120 -14.53 16.32 -4.86
C ILE A 120 -14.11 15.02 -5.55
N ASP A 121 -14.82 14.61 -6.60
CA ASP A 121 -14.75 13.28 -7.17
C ASP A 121 -14.41 13.30 -8.67
N GLY A 122 -13.13 13.27 -8.99
CA GLY A 122 -12.62 13.16 -10.37
C GLY A 122 -12.90 11.80 -11.00
N THR A 123 -13.19 10.76 -10.20
CA THR A 123 -13.49 9.41 -10.73
C THR A 123 -14.81 9.36 -11.52
N THR A 124 -15.62 10.41 -11.40
CA THR A 124 -16.89 10.53 -12.15
C THR A 124 -16.71 11.00 -13.59
N GLN A 125 -15.53 11.50 -13.95
CA GLN A 125 -15.21 11.88 -15.31
C GLN A 125 -15.25 10.64 -16.23
N PRO A 126 -15.99 10.69 -17.36
CA PRO A 126 -15.94 9.61 -18.34
C PRO A 126 -14.51 9.34 -18.83
N GLY A 127 -14.12 8.06 -18.86
CA GLY A 127 -12.75 7.63 -19.20
C GLY A 127 -11.91 7.22 -18.01
N TYR A 128 -12.24 7.67 -16.81
CA TYR A 128 -11.48 7.29 -15.60
C TYR A 128 -11.42 5.77 -15.43
N GLY A 129 -10.23 5.26 -15.09
CA GLY A 129 -10.02 3.84 -14.81
C GLY A 129 -8.87 3.20 -15.62
N GLU A 130 -8.28 3.92 -16.57
CA GLU A 130 -7.06 3.47 -17.25
C GLU A 130 -5.90 3.41 -16.26
N MET A 131 -5.14 2.31 -16.29
CA MET A 131 -4.02 2.10 -15.38
C MET A 131 -2.71 2.56 -16.01
N SER A 132 -1.83 3.11 -15.18
CA SER A 132 -0.46 3.45 -15.55
C SER A 132 0.46 2.24 -15.40
N ASP A 133 1.45 2.10 -16.27
CA ASP A 133 2.55 1.13 -16.12
C ASP A 133 3.64 1.61 -15.12
N ALA A 134 3.47 2.77 -14.50
CA ALA A 134 4.43 3.27 -13.52
C ALA A 134 4.51 2.37 -12.29
N PRO A 135 5.70 2.16 -11.71
CA PRO A 135 5.85 1.35 -10.50
C PRO A 135 5.13 2.03 -9.32
N MET A 136 4.06 1.42 -8.85
CA MET A 136 3.29 1.89 -7.70
C MET A 136 3.06 0.73 -6.74
N ILE A 137 3.08 1.03 -5.42
CA ILE A 137 2.83 0.00 -4.40
C ILE A 137 1.38 -0.50 -4.46
N VAL A 138 0.44 0.43 -4.67
CA VAL A 138 -0.95 0.14 -5.03
C VAL A 138 -1.24 0.89 -6.33
N PRO A 139 -1.70 0.20 -7.38
CA PRO A 139 -2.02 0.86 -8.63
C PRO A 139 -3.10 1.94 -8.45
N VAL A 140 -2.82 3.14 -8.95
CA VAL A 140 -3.76 4.28 -8.95
C VAL A 140 -4.08 4.59 -10.40
N PRO A 141 -5.36 4.57 -10.81
CA PRO A 141 -5.74 4.91 -12.17
C PRO A 141 -5.25 6.29 -12.59
N ILE A 142 -5.01 6.47 -13.88
CA ILE A 142 -4.67 7.77 -14.45
C ILE A 142 -5.88 8.70 -14.28
N PRO A 143 -5.72 9.86 -13.61
CA PRO A 143 -6.80 10.84 -13.53
C PRO A 143 -7.09 11.45 -14.89
N GLU A 144 -8.37 11.48 -15.25
CA GLU A 144 -8.82 12.18 -16.47
C GLU A 144 -8.90 13.70 -16.26
N VAL A 145 -9.16 14.14 -15.02
CA VAL A 145 -9.24 15.57 -14.68
C VAL A 145 -7.89 16.03 -14.14
N SER A 146 -7.31 17.01 -14.82
CA SER A 146 -6.09 17.69 -14.41
C SER A 146 -6.39 19.13 -13.96
N ILE A 147 -5.72 19.59 -12.90
CA ILE A 147 -5.84 20.96 -12.36
C ILE A 147 -4.44 21.52 -12.20
N SER A 148 -4.17 22.63 -12.91
CA SER A 148 -2.86 23.30 -12.86
C SER A 148 -3.03 24.81 -13.02
N PRO A 149 -2.01 25.65 -12.74
CA PRO A 149 -2.00 27.06 -13.09
C PRO A 149 -2.06 27.30 -14.60
N ALA A 150 -2.79 28.32 -15.03
CA ALA A 150 -2.73 28.77 -16.41
C ALA A 150 -1.34 29.36 -16.73
N GLU A 151 -0.92 29.28 -17.99
CA GLU A 151 0.36 29.83 -18.43
C GLU A 151 0.53 31.30 -18.02
N GLY A 152 1.64 31.61 -17.36
CA GLY A 152 1.94 32.95 -16.85
C GLY A 152 1.15 33.35 -15.58
N SER A 153 0.34 32.49 -15.02
CA SER A 153 -0.37 32.73 -13.76
C SER A 153 0.41 32.10 -12.59
N GLU A 154 0.57 32.86 -11.50
CA GLU A 154 1.09 32.35 -10.24
C GLU A 154 -0.08 31.95 -9.34
N VAL A 155 -0.32 30.64 -9.15
CA VAL A 155 -1.35 30.09 -8.27
C VAL A 155 -0.68 29.30 -7.18
N LEU A 156 -0.82 29.73 -5.94
CA LEU A 156 -0.09 29.14 -4.82
C LEU A 156 -0.60 27.74 -4.46
N ARG A 157 -1.89 27.47 -4.64
CA ARG A 157 -2.52 26.22 -4.16
C ARG A 157 -3.56 25.75 -5.14
N GLY A 158 -3.59 24.42 -5.32
CA GLY A 158 -4.64 23.78 -6.08
C GLY A 158 -5.95 23.80 -5.29
N LEU A 159 -6.00 23.10 -4.16
CA LEU A 159 -7.17 23.04 -3.30
C LEU A 159 -6.78 23.44 -1.87
N THR A 160 -7.60 24.28 -1.23
CA THR A 160 -7.45 24.67 0.18
C THR A 160 -8.61 24.12 0.99
N VAL A 161 -8.31 23.25 1.96
CA VAL A 161 -9.29 22.57 2.81
C VAL A 161 -9.33 23.24 4.17
N VAL A 162 -10.52 23.73 4.58
CA VAL A 162 -10.71 24.41 5.89
C VAL A 162 -11.92 23.86 6.67
N ALA A 163 -12.49 22.74 6.25
CA ALA A 163 -13.64 22.13 6.90
C ALA A 163 -13.46 20.62 7.09
N ASN A 164 -14.27 20.04 7.99
CA ASN A 164 -14.16 18.63 8.39
C ASN A 164 -14.68 17.67 7.33
N ASN A 165 -14.15 16.43 7.33
CA ASN A 165 -14.63 15.30 6.55
C ASN A 165 -14.69 15.55 5.03
N ILE A 166 -13.81 16.39 4.51
CA ILE A 166 -13.68 16.60 3.06
C ILE A 166 -12.92 15.42 2.44
N THR A 167 -13.42 14.93 1.31
CA THR A 167 -12.75 13.89 0.51
C THR A 167 -12.36 14.45 -0.85
N ILE A 168 -11.11 14.25 -1.26
CA ILE A 168 -10.57 14.63 -2.57
C ILE A 168 -10.01 13.38 -3.24
N ARG A 169 -10.53 13.03 -4.41
CA ARG A 169 -10.10 11.81 -5.12
C ARG A 169 -10.16 11.89 -6.63
N GLY A 170 -9.30 11.10 -7.30
CA GLY A 170 -9.33 10.87 -8.75
C GLY A 170 -8.91 12.07 -9.58
N LEU A 171 -8.05 12.94 -9.04
CA LEU A 171 -7.58 14.17 -9.68
C LEU A 171 -6.06 14.14 -9.90
N SER A 172 -5.59 14.79 -10.97
CA SER A 172 -4.20 15.21 -11.11
C SER A 172 -4.07 16.69 -10.72
N LEU A 173 -3.22 17.01 -9.75
CA LEU A 173 -2.90 18.36 -9.35
C LEU A 173 -1.39 18.59 -9.48
N HIS A 174 -0.99 19.64 -10.19
CA HIS A 174 0.44 19.95 -10.38
C HIS A 174 0.69 21.43 -10.73
N GLY A 175 1.93 21.90 -10.57
CA GLY A 175 2.35 23.25 -10.97
C GLY A 175 2.11 24.33 -9.91
N PHE A 176 1.67 23.99 -8.71
CA PHE A 176 1.38 24.97 -7.64
C PHE A 176 2.63 25.37 -6.89
N SER A 177 3.19 26.52 -7.25
CA SER A 177 4.44 27.03 -6.69
C SER A 177 4.38 28.57 -6.50
N SER A 178 5.44 29.14 -5.95
CA SER A 178 5.61 30.60 -5.82
C SER A 178 7.05 30.99 -6.02
N GLN A 179 7.29 32.03 -6.81
CA GLN A 179 8.60 32.63 -6.98
C GLN A 179 9.16 33.24 -5.69
N HIS A 180 8.31 33.62 -4.77
CA HIS A 180 8.67 34.27 -3.51
C HIS A 180 8.89 33.28 -2.36
N ARG A 181 8.84 31.96 -2.61
CA ARG A 181 8.97 30.90 -1.61
C ARG A 181 8.15 31.22 -0.37
N ALA A 182 6.91 30.74 -0.35
CA ALA A 182 5.99 30.99 0.73
C ALA A 182 6.60 30.68 2.09
N THR A 183 6.11 31.44 3.05
CA THR A 183 6.50 31.37 4.46
C THR A 183 5.99 30.06 5.09
N GLU A 184 6.50 29.73 6.26
CA GLU A 184 6.08 28.57 7.06
C GLU A 184 4.56 28.48 7.27
N THR A 185 3.83 29.58 7.23
CA THR A 185 2.38 29.65 7.51
C THR A 185 1.48 29.51 6.29
N THR A 186 2.03 29.68 5.09
CA THR A 186 1.25 29.68 3.84
C THR A 186 2.00 29.02 2.67
N PRO A 187 2.46 27.78 2.81
CA PRO A 187 3.21 27.12 1.75
C PRO A 187 2.35 26.89 0.51
N PRO A 188 2.93 27.04 -0.69
CA PRO A 188 2.29 26.56 -1.90
C PRO A 188 2.21 25.03 -1.88
N ALA A 189 1.08 24.47 -2.34
CA ALA A 189 0.90 23.02 -2.38
C ALA A 189 -0.20 22.63 -3.38
N ASP A 190 -0.20 21.38 -3.83
CA ASP A 190 -1.31 20.84 -4.59
C ASP A 190 -2.58 20.81 -3.72
N ILE A 191 -2.45 20.32 -2.49
CA ILE A 191 -3.53 20.32 -1.49
C ILE A 191 -3.01 20.89 -0.16
N PHE A 192 -3.68 21.93 0.34
CA PHE A 192 -3.34 22.60 1.59
C PHE A 192 -4.47 22.47 2.61
N ILE A 193 -4.17 21.91 3.78
CA ILE A 193 -5.13 21.69 4.87
C ILE A 193 -4.80 22.63 6.02
N THR A 194 -5.72 23.50 6.38
CA THR A 194 -5.55 24.48 7.46
C THR A 194 -6.90 24.89 8.02
N HIS A 195 -6.89 25.59 9.17
CA HIS A 195 -8.06 26.33 9.63
C HIS A 195 -8.38 27.49 8.69
N LEU A 196 -9.59 28.04 8.78
CA LEU A 196 -10.02 29.15 7.93
C LEU A 196 -9.03 30.32 8.08
N PRO A 197 -8.38 30.75 6.98
CA PRO A 197 -7.45 31.88 7.07
C PRO A 197 -8.19 33.18 7.42
N PRO A 198 -7.53 34.11 8.09
CA PRO A 198 -8.13 35.45 8.35
C PRO A 198 -8.49 36.12 7.02
N PRO A 199 -9.52 36.99 7.00
CA PRO A 199 -9.90 37.73 5.81
C PRO A 199 -8.70 38.46 5.18
N VAL A 200 -8.64 38.51 3.85
CA VAL A 200 -7.55 39.16 3.10
C VAL A 200 -7.32 40.63 3.48
N ASP A 201 -8.37 41.29 4.00
CA ASP A 201 -8.35 42.69 4.47
C ASP A 201 -7.72 42.86 5.86
N ALA A 202 -7.46 41.75 6.55
CA ALA A 202 -6.78 41.80 7.84
C ALA A 202 -5.27 41.99 7.61
N GLY A 203 -4.84 43.23 7.34
CA GLY A 203 -3.41 43.53 7.19
C GLY A 203 -2.57 43.23 8.44
N PRO A 204 -1.24 43.26 8.33
CA PRO A 204 -0.32 42.93 9.43
C PRO A 204 -0.46 43.93 10.62
N GLY A 205 -1.47 43.79 11.42
CA GLY A 205 -1.83 44.68 12.52
C GLY A 205 -3.30 44.63 12.85
N ALA A 206 -4.12 43.91 12.07
CA ALA A 206 -5.50 43.67 12.43
C ALA A 206 -5.58 42.80 13.69
N PRO A 207 -6.57 43.04 14.56
CA PRO A 207 -6.72 42.35 15.85
C PRO A 207 -6.76 40.80 15.73
N GLY A 208 -7.13 40.23 14.59
CA GLY A 208 -7.17 38.78 14.35
C GLY A 208 -5.83 38.12 13.98
N TRP A 209 -4.82 38.87 13.53
CA TRP A 209 -3.55 38.33 13.07
C TRP A 209 -2.67 37.77 14.19
N ARG A 210 -2.77 38.30 15.39
CA ARG A 210 -2.01 37.89 16.59
C ARG A 210 -2.76 36.90 17.47
N ASP A 211 -4.07 36.76 17.28
CA ASP A 211 -4.95 35.86 18.05
C ASP A 211 -5.33 34.57 17.33
N LEU A 212 -4.77 34.32 16.15
CA LEU A 212 -4.81 32.99 15.55
C LEU A 212 -3.89 32.07 16.36
N ARG A 213 -4.43 31.62 17.48
CA ARG A 213 -3.80 30.56 18.27
C ARG A 213 -3.93 29.27 17.49
N PHE A 214 -2.83 28.85 16.88
CA PHE A 214 -2.69 27.48 16.33
C PHE A 214 -2.96 26.41 17.40
N GLU A 215 -3.14 26.82 18.63
CA GLU A 215 -3.46 26.02 19.81
C GLU A 215 -4.93 25.57 19.86
N ASP A 216 -5.84 26.23 19.14
CA ASP A 216 -7.25 25.82 19.15
C ASP A 216 -7.48 24.60 18.25
N VAL A 217 -7.53 23.41 18.89
CA VAL A 217 -7.80 22.13 18.22
C VAL A 217 -9.17 22.14 17.52
N ALA A 218 -10.15 22.87 18.07
CA ALA A 218 -11.50 22.91 17.52
C ALA A 218 -11.58 23.64 16.16
N ALA A 219 -10.58 24.46 15.85
CA ALA A 219 -10.51 25.17 14.56
C ALA A 219 -9.86 24.34 13.45
N ALA A 220 -9.15 23.24 13.78
CA ALA A 220 -8.48 22.40 12.81
C ALA A 220 -9.49 21.52 12.05
N PRO A 221 -9.42 21.41 10.71
CA PRO A 221 -10.18 20.42 9.96
C PRO A 221 -9.90 19.01 10.48
N GLN A 222 -10.96 18.21 10.61
CA GLN A 222 -10.87 16.83 11.08
C GLN A 222 -11.35 15.85 10.02
N GLY A 223 -10.70 14.68 9.92
CA GLY A 223 -11.14 13.57 9.08
C GLY A 223 -11.08 13.86 7.57
N VAL A 224 -10.14 14.71 7.13
CA VAL A 224 -9.93 14.98 5.70
C VAL A 224 -9.31 13.74 5.04
N VAL A 225 -9.83 13.32 3.87
CA VAL A 225 -9.35 12.15 3.12
C VAL A 225 -8.85 12.58 1.74
N ILE A 226 -7.61 12.25 1.44
CA ILE A 226 -6.96 12.46 0.13
C ILE A 226 -6.57 11.10 -0.41
N GLU A 227 -7.25 10.65 -1.47
CA GLU A 227 -7.07 9.31 -1.98
C GLU A 227 -7.15 9.22 -3.52
N HIS A 228 -6.39 8.28 -4.11
CA HIS A 228 -6.42 8.00 -5.55
C HIS A 228 -6.14 9.22 -6.45
N ASN A 229 -5.30 10.14 -5.98
CA ASN A 229 -4.87 11.30 -6.76
C ASN A 229 -3.45 11.12 -7.29
N TRP A 230 -3.13 11.85 -8.35
CA TRP A 230 -1.78 12.11 -8.81
C TRP A 230 -1.41 13.54 -8.41
N LEU A 231 -0.36 13.71 -7.60
CA LEU A 231 0.08 15.00 -7.07
C LEU A 231 1.50 15.30 -7.56
N GLY A 232 1.73 16.47 -8.11
CA GLY A 232 2.99 16.91 -8.72
C GLY A 232 3.26 16.34 -10.11
N VAL A 233 2.41 15.47 -10.61
CA VAL A 233 2.61 14.79 -11.89
C VAL A 233 1.35 14.92 -12.77
N PRO A 234 1.48 15.36 -14.03
CA PRO A 234 0.37 15.44 -14.96
C PRO A 234 -0.12 14.03 -15.38
N PRO A 235 -1.32 13.90 -15.98
CA PRO A 235 -1.85 12.60 -16.44
C PRO A 235 -0.94 11.87 -17.43
N THR A 236 -0.05 12.59 -18.13
CA THR A 236 0.97 11.99 -19.01
C THR A 236 2.00 11.14 -18.25
N GLY A 237 2.10 11.29 -16.92
CA GLY A 237 3.08 10.61 -16.08
C GLY A 237 4.52 11.13 -16.24
N VAL A 238 4.75 12.15 -17.05
CA VAL A 238 6.08 12.73 -17.32
C VAL A 238 6.39 13.78 -16.27
N MET A 239 7.64 13.83 -15.81
CA MET A 239 8.12 14.85 -14.90
C MET A 239 7.97 16.24 -15.55
N PRO A 240 7.30 17.20 -14.88
CA PRO A 240 7.19 18.57 -15.38
C PRO A 240 8.54 19.26 -15.50
N ASP A 241 8.63 20.32 -16.32
CA ASP A 241 9.79 21.19 -16.29
C ASP A 241 9.94 21.82 -14.90
N PHE A 242 11.17 22.08 -14.48
CA PHE A 242 11.45 22.55 -13.11
C PHE A 242 10.67 23.83 -12.73
N ALA A 243 10.38 24.70 -13.68
CA ALA A 243 9.59 25.91 -13.47
C ALA A 243 8.08 25.64 -13.29
N GLU A 244 7.64 24.46 -13.62
CA GLU A 244 6.23 24.02 -13.57
C GLU A 244 5.98 22.97 -12.47
N MET A 245 6.99 22.70 -11.64
CA MET A 245 6.85 21.80 -10.50
C MET A 245 6.04 22.45 -9.38
N SER A 246 5.25 21.64 -8.68
CA SER A 246 4.63 22.08 -7.43
C SER A 246 5.66 22.19 -6.31
N ALA A 247 5.44 23.12 -5.38
CA ALA A 247 6.31 23.25 -4.22
C ALA A 247 6.18 22.07 -3.26
N PHE A 248 4.96 21.70 -2.90
CA PHE A 248 4.63 20.56 -2.04
C PHE A 248 3.40 19.83 -2.56
N GLY A 249 3.31 18.52 -2.30
CA GLY A 249 2.12 17.74 -2.67
C GLY A 249 0.98 17.96 -1.70
N VAL A 250 1.04 17.38 -0.50
CA VAL A 250 0.06 17.62 0.56
C VAL A 250 0.72 18.35 1.72
N SER A 251 0.20 19.53 2.03
CA SER A 251 0.62 20.29 3.20
C SER A 251 -0.47 20.26 4.26
N VAL A 252 -0.23 19.54 5.36
CA VAL A 252 -1.10 19.51 6.54
C VAL A 252 -0.58 20.54 7.53
N PHE A 253 -0.95 21.81 7.34
CA PHE A 253 -0.49 22.87 8.22
C PHE A 253 -1.17 22.82 9.58
N ASN A 254 -2.48 22.59 9.62
CA ASN A 254 -3.26 22.38 10.83
C ASN A 254 -4.43 21.43 10.52
N GLY A 255 -4.36 20.20 11.00
CA GLY A 255 -5.35 19.16 10.75
C GLY A 255 -5.34 18.09 11.84
N VAL A 256 -6.43 17.35 11.97
CA VAL A 256 -6.60 16.22 12.89
C VAL A 256 -7.18 15.04 12.10
N ASP A 257 -6.70 13.84 12.35
CA ASP A 257 -7.17 12.59 11.71
C ASP A 257 -7.20 12.70 10.17
N THR A 258 -6.22 13.37 9.57
CA THR A 258 -6.08 13.46 8.12
C THR A 258 -5.59 12.13 7.55
N VAL A 259 -6.27 11.61 6.52
CA VAL A 259 -5.91 10.38 5.83
C VAL A 259 -5.41 10.69 4.42
N ILE A 260 -4.14 10.31 4.14
CA ILE A 260 -3.51 10.44 2.83
C ILE A 260 -3.16 9.03 2.36
N ARG A 261 -3.92 8.50 1.41
CA ARG A 261 -3.74 7.09 1.02
C ARG A 261 -3.89 6.84 -0.48
N ARG A 262 -3.14 5.85 -0.98
CA ARG A 262 -3.25 5.40 -2.38
C ARG A 262 -3.13 6.54 -3.38
N ASN A 263 -2.21 7.47 -3.14
CA ASN A 263 -1.89 8.53 -4.07
C ASN A 263 -0.54 8.26 -4.74
N ARG A 264 -0.38 8.78 -5.94
CA ARG A 264 0.89 8.96 -6.61
C ARG A 264 1.37 10.38 -6.37
N ILE A 265 2.50 10.59 -5.66
CA ILE A 265 3.01 11.88 -5.21
C ILE A 265 4.45 12.03 -5.69
N GLU A 266 4.68 12.79 -6.77
CA GLU A 266 5.98 12.80 -7.43
C GLU A 266 6.40 14.21 -7.87
N PHE A 267 7.71 14.42 -8.02
CA PHE A 267 8.33 15.56 -8.68
C PHE A 267 8.07 16.93 -8.02
N HIS A 268 7.99 16.96 -6.69
CA HIS A 268 7.86 18.22 -5.96
C HIS A 268 9.23 18.88 -5.73
N GLU A 269 9.27 20.21 -5.76
CA GLU A 269 10.47 20.97 -5.36
C GLU A 269 10.85 20.68 -3.91
N GLY A 270 9.84 20.68 -3.02
CA GLY A 270 9.95 20.31 -1.62
C GLY A 270 9.40 18.93 -1.35
N SER A 271 8.99 18.69 -0.12
CA SER A 271 8.49 17.38 0.31
C SER A 271 7.17 17.01 -0.37
N GLY A 272 6.99 15.74 -0.70
CA GLY A 272 5.71 15.23 -1.20
C GLY A 272 4.58 15.39 -0.18
N ILE A 273 4.88 15.16 1.11
CA ILE A 273 3.99 15.42 2.24
C ILE A 273 4.75 16.23 3.28
N ILE A 274 4.15 17.32 3.77
CA ILE A 274 4.71 18.17 4.82
C ILE A 274 3.64 18.48 5.86
N THR A 275 4.01 18.46 7.15
CA THR A 275 3.17 18.95 8.23
C THR A 275 3.65 20.31 8.73
N GLY A 276 2.78 21.03 9.46
CA GLY A 276 3.11 22.33 10.03
C GLY A 276 2.84 22.39 11.52
N ALA A 277 1.84 23.17 11.93
CA ALA A 277 1.55 23.36 13.35
C ALA A 277 0.94 22.11 14.03
N ARG A 278 0.07 21.39 13.29
CA ARG A 278 -0.61 20.18 13.80
C ARG A 278 -0.99 19.22 12.69
N ALA A 279 -0.73 17.94 12.94
CA ALA A 279 -1.17 16.82 12.13
C ALA A 279 -1.42 15.58 13.02
N GLN A 280 -2.16 15.80 14.13
CA GLN A 280 -2.49 14.74 15.11
C GLN A 280 -3.32 13.64 14.46
N GLY A 281 -3.01 12.37 14.77
CA GLY A 281 -3.73 11.21 14.26
C GLY A 281 -3.63 11.03 12.74
N MET A 282 -2.73 11.74 12.06
CA MET A 282 -2.55 11.63 10.61
C MET A 282 -2.17 10.22 10.20
N GLN A 283 -2.80 9.72 9.12
CA GLN A 283 -2.45 8.45 8.51
C GLN A 283 -1.95 8.67 7.08
N VAL A 284 -0.74 8.17 6.80
CA VAL A 284 -0.13 8.16 5.47
C VAL A 284 0.08 6.72 5.07
N SER A 285 -0.71 6.21 4.13
CA SER A 285 -0.68 4.78 3.82
C SER A 285 -0.82 4.46 2.34
N GLU A 286 -0.12 3.42 1.91
CA GLU A 286 -0.26 2.85 0.57
C GLU A 286 -0.02 3.89 -0.56
N ASN A 287 0.76 4.95 -0.28
CA ASN A 287 1.14 5.94 -1.29
C ASN A 287 2.45 5.55 -1.97
N THR A 288 2.60 5.99 -3.20
CA THR A 288 3.86 5.97 -3.94
C THR A 288 4.41 7.39 -3.99
N LEU A 289 5.51 7.63 -3.26
CA LEU A 289 6.22 8.92 -3.21
C LEU A 289 7.57 8.76 -3.91
N ILE A 290 7.72 9.35 -5.10
CA ILE A 290 8.95 9.22 -5.90
C ILE A 290 9.49 10.59 -6.30
N ALA A 291 10.81 10.78 -6.18
CA ALA A 291 11.52 11.95 -6.64
C ALA A 291 10.93 13.28 -6.10
N ASN A 292 10.70 13.35 -4.80
CA ASN A 292 10.31 14.57 -4.11
C ASN A 292 11.52 15.25 -3.45
N GLY A 293 11.37 16.51 -3.06
CA GLY A 293 12.43 17.28 -2.41
C GLY A 293 13.57 17.70 -3.33
N LEU A 294 13.26 18.00 -4.57
CA LEU A 294 14.25 18.24 -5.62
C LEU A 294 14.98 19.58 -5.49
N SER A 295 14.43 20.56 -4.76
CA SER A 295 15.00 21.91 -4.63
C SER A 295 15.12 22.38 -3.17
N GLY A 296 14.01 22.53 -2.47
CA GLY A 296 13.94 23.19 -1.17
C GLY A 296 14.10 22.27 0.04
N MET A 297 12.99 21.94 0.71
CA MET A 297 12.92 20.96 1.79
C MET A 297 12.97 19.55 1.21
N PRO A 298 14.14 18.88 1.23
CA PRO A 298 14.47 17.84 0.27
C PRO A 298 13.95 16.44 0.63
N ASP A 299 13.05 16.32 1.57
CA ASP A 299 12.64 15.06 2.15
C ASP A 299 11.36 14.53 1.47
N GLY A 300 11.16 13.23 1.39
CA GLY A 300 9.94 12.64 0.81
C GLY A 300 8.70 12.98 1.65
N ILE A 301 8.76 12.65 2.94
CA ILE A 301 7.77 13.00 3.97
C ILE A 301 8.49 13.80 5.06
N ARG A 302 8.00 15.00 5.35
CA ARG A 302 8.55 15.85 6.40
C ARG A 302 7.51 16.14 7.48
N LEU A 303 7.84 15.81 8.72
CA LEU A 303 6.96 15.97 9.88
C LEU A 303 7.50 17.04 10.82
N ASP A 304 6.75 18.11 10.95
CA ASP A 304 6.99 19.25 11.87
C ASP A 304 5.74 19.44 12.75
N GLY A 305 5.87 20.05 13.91
CA GLY A 305 4.77 20.42 14.83
C GLY A 305 4.19 19.24 15.60
N ASP A 306 2.93 19.34 15.97
CA ASP A 306 2.22 18.33 16.77
C ASP A 306 1.71 17.20 15.88
N ILE A 307 2.36 16.05 15.98
CA ILE A 307 2.08 14.84 15.17
C ILE A 307 1.61 13.66 16.02
N ASP A 308 1.15 13.91 17.24
CA ASP A 308 0.84 12.81 18.16
C ASP A 308 -0.16 11.81 17.56
N GLY A 309 0.18 10.54 17.61
CA GLY A 309 -0.60 9.46 17.03
C GLY A 309 -0.50 9.33 15.51
N ALA A 310 0.46 9.98 14.84
CA ALA A 310 0.65 9.82 13.41
C ALA A 310 1.12 8.41 13.03
N GLU A 311 0.57 7.85 11.95
CA GLU A 311 0.92 6.54 11.41
C GLU A 311 1.34 6.66 9.94
N ILE A 312 2.52 6.12 9.60
CA ILE A 312 3.06 6.09 8.24
C ILE A 312 3.34 4.64 7.89
N PHE A 313 2.54 4.05 7.00
CA PHE A 313 2.65 2.62 6.73
C PHE A 313 2.29 2.21 5.30
N GLY A 314 2.90 1.11 4.85
CA GLY A 314 2.59 0.54 3.55
C GLY A 314 2.96 1.44 2.36
N ASN A 315 3.85 2.44 2.52
CA ASN A 315 4.21 3.36 1.45
C ASN A 315 5.50 2.91 0.74
N LEU A 316 5.61 3.26 -0.54
CA LEU A 316 6.90 3.35 -1.24
C LEU A 316 7.40 4.80 -1.14
N VAL A 317 8.56 5.00 -0.53
CA VAL A 317 9.22 6.31 -0.47
C VAL A 317 10.60 6.21 -1.10
N CYS A 318 10.77 6.81 -2.27
CA CYS A 318 11.94 6.59 -3.11
C CYS A 318 12.45 7.85 -3.79
N ALA A 319 13.75 7.90 -4.02
CA ALA A 319 14.43 8.88 -4.85
C ALA A 319 14.30 10.35 -4.39
N SER A 320 14.05 10.60 -3.11
CA SER A 320 14.11 11.96 -2.55
C SER A 320 15.57 12.43 -2.43
N ASP A 321 15.82 13.73 -2.61
CA ASP A 321 17.16 14.29 -2.49
C ASP A 321 17.68 14.32 -1.03
N GLY A 322 16.77 14.41 -0.06
CA GLY A 322 17.03 14.28 1.36
C GLY A 322 16.60 12.93 1.93
N SER A 323 16.10 12.91 3.14
CA SER A 323 15.58 11.69 3.76
C SER A 323 14.28 11.22 3.10
N GLY A 324 14.01 9.92 3.17
CA GLY A 324 12.69 9.41 2.82
C GLY A 324 11.64 9.94 3.79
N ILE A 325 11.90 9.79 5.10
CA ILE A 325 11.06 10.35 6.17
C ILE A 325 11.94 11.19 7.10
N PHE A 326 11.57 12.44 7.34
CA PHE A 326 12.30 13.37 8.17
C PHE A 326 11.39 14.00 9.23
N MET A 327 11.78 13.88 10.49
CA MET A 327 11.10 14.54 11.62
C MET A 327 11.94 15.71 12.13
N PHE A 328 11.34 16.90 12.19
CA PHE A 328 11.99 18.10 12.71
C PHE A 328 11.31 18.60 13.97
N LYS A 329 11.86 18.23 15.14
CA LYS A 329 11.38 18.64 16.45
C LYS A 329 9.86 18.47 16.64
N PRO A 330 9.30 17.33 16.30
CA PRO A 330 7.88 17.14 16.45
C PRO A 330 7.50 17.09 17.94
N ASP A 331 6.27 17.46 18.23
CA ASP A 331 5.59 17.15 19.48
C ASP A 331 4.75 15.86 19.27
N GLY A 332 4.70 15.00 20.31
CA GLY A 332 3.99 13.72 20.24
C GLY A 332 4.81 12.56 19.64
N THR A 333 4.12 11.48 19.31
CA THR A 333 4.70 10.21 18.87
C THR A 333 4.20 9.84 17.48
N ALA A 334 5.00 9.05 16.74
CA ALA A 334 4.60 8.50 15.45
C ALA A 334 5.06 7.04 15.32
N ARG A 335 4.30 6.26 14.54
CA ARG A 335 4.61 4.90 14.14
C ARG A 335 4.91 4.85 12.64
N ILE A 336 6.05 4.27 12.27
CA ILE A 336 6.51 4.09 10.89
C ILE A 336 6.70 2.60 10.66
N TYR A 337 5.81 1.97 9.87
CA TYR A 337 5.84 0.52 9.72
C TYR A 337 5.40 0.03 8.32
N ASP A 338 5.86 -1.15 7.94
CA ASP A 338 5.52 -1.79 6.65
C ASP A 338 5.82 -0.91 5.41
N ASN A 339 6.75 0.05 5.50
CA ASN A 339 7.12 0.87 4.36
C ASN A 339 8.31 0.29 3.60
N ASN A 340 8.36 0.59 2.31
CA ASN A 340 9.51 0.37 1.45
C ASN A 340 10.23 1.70 1.20
N ILE A 341 11.34 1.95 1.90
CA ILE A 341 12.08 3.22 1.88
C ILE A 341 13.43 2.97 1.24
N ARG A 342 13.62 3.46 0.03
CA ARG A 342 14.82 3.16 -0.75
C ARG A 342 15.34 4.31 -1.58
N PHE A 343 16.63 4.33 -1.84
CA PHE A 343 17.27 5.26 -2.77
C PHE A 343 16.97 6.74 -2.46
N ASN A 344 16.72 7.08 -1.19
CA ASN A 344 16.62 8.47 -0.74
C ASN A 344 18.01 9.02 -0.38
N GLY A 345 18.10 10.28 -0.03
CA GLY A 345 19.38 10.92 0.26
C GLY A 345 20.28 11.14 -0.95
N ARG A 346 19.73 11.08 -2.15
CA ARG A 346 20.45 11.11 -3.43
C ARG A 346 21.48 12.24 -3.52
N ARG A 347 21.09 13.44 -3.16
CA ARG A 347 21.96 14.62 -3.21
C ARG A 347 22.67 14.88 -1.89
N LEU A 348 22.00 14.64 -0.77
CA LEU A 348 22.45 15.10 0.54
C LEU A 348 23.05 13.97 1.41
N ARG A 349 22.98 12.72 0.94
CA ARG A 349 23.55 11.52 1.63
C ARG A 349 23.06 11.42 3.09
N ARG A 350 21.77 11.66 3.33
CA ARG A 350 21.14 11.62 4.64
C ARG A 350 20.66 10.21 4.98
N ALA A 351 20.25 10.03 6.23
CA ALA A 351 19.53 8.82 6.64
C ALA A 351 18.24 8.63 5.86
N ALA A 352 17.83 7.38 5.66
CA ALA A 352 16.55 7.08 5.04
C ALA A 352 15.39 7.56 5.92
N ILE A 353 15.49 7.31 7.23
CA ILE A 353 14.57 7.81 8.25
C ILE A 353 15.38 8.61 9.27
N TYR A 354 15.02 9.87 9.48
CA TYR A 354 15.66 10.74 10.46
C TYR A 354 14.67 11.15 11.54
N LEU A 355 14.96 10.78 12.77
CA LEU A 355 14.09 10.98 13.93
C LEU A 355 14.61 12.07 14.85
N MET A 356 13.75 12.99 15.23
CA MET A 356 13.90 13.89 16.38
C MET A 356 12.68 13.72 17.27
N GLY A 357 12.84 13.73 18.59
CA GLY A 357 11.72 13.55 19.50
C GLY A 357 11.80 12.24 20.29
N ASN A 358 10.72 11.89 20.96
CA ASN A 358 10.70 10.77 21.90
C ASN A 358 9.57 9.78 21.57
N GLY A 359 9.83 8.50 21.82
CA GLY A 359 8.79 7.48 21.81
C GLY A 359 8.29 7.10 20.42
N HIS A 360 9.03 7.38 19.36
CA HIS A 360 8.69 6.94 18.03
C HIS A 360 8.98 5.44 17.86
N GLU A 361 8.14 4.77 17.08
CA GLU A 361 8.30 3.37 16.71
C GLU A 361 8.58 3.25 15.20
N VAL A 362 9.65 2.54 14.84
CA VAL A 362 10.01 2.22 13.46
C VAL A 362 10.13 0.70 13.35
N THR A 363 9.14 0.05 12.74
CA THR A 363 9.04 -1.41 12.76
C THR A 363 8.68 -1.97 11.37
N ASP A 364 9.18 -3.16 11.07
CA ASP A 364 8.76 -3.93 9.90
C ASP A 364 8.97 -3.22 8.55
N ASN A 365 9.88 -2.22 8.47
CA ASN A 365 10.18 -1.54 7.21
C ASN A 365 11.31 -2.25 6.47
N PHE A 366 11.26 -2.18 5.14
CA PHE A 366 12.44 -2.36 4.30
C PHE A 366 13.11 -1.01 4.06
N VAL A 367 14.40 -0.90 4.41
CA VAL A 367 15.20 0.31 4.20
C VAL A 367 16.46 -0.05 3.41
N GLY A 368 16.60 0.47 2.20
CA GLY A 368 17.74 0.05 1.39
C GLY A 368 18.20 1.03 0.32
N TYR A 369 19.35 0.68 -0.28
CA TYR A 369 19.98 1.47 -1.35
C TYR A 369 20.18 2.93 -0.95
N GLN A 370 20.68 3.15 0.28
CA GLN A 370 20.76 4.46 0.91
C GLN A 370 22.21 4.93 0.98
N PRO A 371 22.56 6.13 0.45
CA PRO A 371 23.90 6.70 0.55
C PRO A 371 24.18 7.32 1.93
N GLY A 372 23.63 6.77 2.97
CA GLY A 372 23.72 7.18 4.37
C GLY A 372 23.23 6.06 5.27
N PRO A 373 22.99 6.32 6.57
CA PRO A 373 22.43 5.34 7.48
C PRO A 373 20.97 4.98 7.16
N GLY A 374 20.51 3.84 7.68
CA GLY A 374 19.11 3.43 7.60
C GLY A 374 18.23 4.35 8.43
N VAL A 375 18.26 4.20 9.75
CA VAL A 375 17.55 5.06 10.70
C VAL A 375 18.56 5.85 11.51
N ALA A 376 18.45 7.17 11.48
CA ALA A 376 19.25 8.04 12.33
C ALA A 376 18.40 8.71 13.41
N ILE A 377 18.87 8.73 14.64
CA ILE A 377 18.18 9.37 15.76
C ILE A 377 19.03 10.54 16.25
N ALA A 378 18.50 11.75 16.17
CA ALA A 378 19.19 12.95 16.62
C ALA A 378 19.25 13.02 18.15
N ALA A 379 20.36 13.53 18.69
CA ALA A 379 20.47 13.80 20.10
C ALA A 379 19.60 15.00 20.56
N TYR A 380 19.32 15.92 19.66
CA TYR A 380 18.53 17.12 19.92
C TYR A 380 17.07 16.92 19.51
N PRO A 381 16.07 17.30 20.28
CA PRO A 381 16.10 17.97 21.60
C PRO A 381 16.23 17.05 22.84
N ARG A 382 16.91 15.95 22.80
CA ARG A 382 17.06 14.84 23.73
C ARG A 382 16.13 13.68 23.37
N SER A 383 16.27 13.20 22.15
CA SER A 383 15.50 12.08 21.63
C SER A 383 15.77 10.80 22.45
N ARG A 384 14.70 10.18 22.95
CA ARG A 384 14.74 8.99 23.79
C ARG A 384 13.59 8.05 23.48
N GLN A 385 13.70 6.82 23.95
CA GLN A 385 12.64 5.81 23.86
C GLN A 385 12.17 5.53 22.42
N ASN A 386 13.00 5.87 21.42
CA ASN A 386 12.71 5.53 20.05
C ASN A 386 13.06 4.05 19.81
N GLN A 387 12.09 3.26 19.37
CA GLN A 387 12.21 1.83 19.18
C GLN A 387 12.32 1.50 17.68
N ILE A 388 13.41 0.81 17.32
CA ILE A 388 13.70 0.40 15.96
C ILE A 388 13.79 -1.13 15.95
N LEU A 389 12.73 -1.80 15.53
CA LEU A 389 12.57 -3.24 15.68
C LEU A 389 12.13 -3.89 14.37
N ASN A 390 12.62 -5.09 14.11
CA ASN A 390 12.20 -5.93 13.00
C ASN A 390 12.26 -5.26 11.61
N ASN A 391 13.12 -4.24 11.43
CA ASN A 391 13.34 -3.66 10.12
C ASN A 391 14.40 -4.46 9.35
N ARG A 392 14.28 -4.50 8.05
CA ARG A 392 15.25 -5.09 7.13
C ARG A 392 16.03 -3.99 6.42
N PHE A 393 17.35 -4.13 6.41
CA PHE A 393 18.25 -3.16 5.80
C PHE A 393 19.12 -3.82 4.73
N ALA A 394 19.40 -3.08 3.64
CA ALA A 394 20.30 -3.55 2.59
C ALA A 394 20.97 -2.39 1.86
N ALA A 395 22.20 -2.56 1.43
CA ALA A 395 22.95 -1.58 0.63
C ALA A 395 22.95 -0.16 1.24
N LEU A 396 23.42 -0.04 2.48
CA LEU A 396 23.57 1.23 3.21
C LEU A 396 25.02 1.70 3.18
N ASP A 397 25.27 2.99 3.00
CA ASP A 397 26.60 3.64 3.19
C ASP A 397 26.82 4.06 4.68
N GLY A 398 25.99 3.60 5.60
CA GLY A 398 26.05 3.88 7.03
C GLY A 398 25.52 2.72 7.88
N LEU A 399 25.32 2.97 9.17
CA LEU A 399 24.74 1.98 10.08
C LEU A 399 23.26 1.75 9.80
N SER A 400 22.74 0.57 10.13
CA SER A 400 21.30 0.31 10.10
C SER A 400 20.55 1.21 11.07
N VAL A 401 21.10 1.41 12.28
CA VAL A 401 20.65 2.37 13.30
C VAL A 401 21.86 3.19 13.74
N ASP A 402 21.75 4.50 13.73
CA ASP A 402 22.82 5.42 14.08
C ASP A 402 22.31 6.45 15.11
N LEU A 403 22.93 6.48 16.28
CA LEU A 403 22.57 7.35 17.41
C LEU A 403 23.49 8.57 17.44
N GLY A 404 23.07 9.67 16.84
CA GLY A 404 23.82 10.91 16.82
C GLY A 404 24.07 11.48 18.24
N TYR A 405 25.21 12.12 18.46
CA TYR A 405 25.45 12.91 19.64
C TYR A 405 25.19 14.39 19.40
N ASN A 406 24.92 15.14 20.46
CA ASN A 406 24.66 16.55 20.39
C ASN A 406 25.98 17.32 20.15
N ASP A 407 26.25 17.61 18.92
CA ASP A 407 27.30 18.54 18.52
C ASP A 407 26.65 19.75 17.86
N ASN A 408 27.03 20.96 18.20
CA ASN A 408 26.49 22.20 17.60
C ASN A 408 26.85 22.32 16.10
N SER A 409 26.79 21.22 15.38
CA SER A 409 26.98 21.17 13.95
C SER A 409 25.85 21.91 13.20
N GLY A 410 26.14 22.51 12.09
CA GLY A 410 25.17 23.17 11.24
C GLY A 410 24.09 22.21 10.73
N VAL A 411 22.93 22.70 10.37
CA VAL A 411 21.75 21.90 9.96
C VAL A 411 22.08 20.87 8.88
N ALA A 412 23.09 21.11 8.07
CA ALA A 412 23.51 20.19 7.01
C ALA A 412 24.24 18.94 7.54
N ASP A 413 24.83 19.02 8.74
CA ASP A 413 25.73 17.97 9.22
C ASP A 413 25.06 16.95 10.13
N PHE A 414 24.04 17.33 10.92
CA PHE A 414 23.42 16.36 11.83
C PHE A 414 22.59 15.26 11.13
N GLN A 415 22.20 15.47 9.94
CA GLN A 415 21.41 14.49 9.19
C GLN A 415 22.25 13.36 8.56
N ARG A 416 23.58 13.48 8.63
CA ARG A 416 24.52 12.44 8.18
C ARG A 416 24.91 11.48 9.28
N THR A 417 24.69 11.89 10.54
CA THR A 417 25.15 11.21 11.74
C THR A 417 26.68 11.08 11.82
N ASP A 418 27.17 10.46 12.88
CA ASP A 418 28.59 10.42 13.23
C ASP A 418 29.17 9.00 13.21
N GLY A 419 28.36 7.99 12.83
CA GLY A 419 28.75 6.59 12.75
C GLY A 419 28.87 5.93 14.12
N PRO A 420 29.57 4.79 14.24
CA PRO A 420 29.52 3.96 15.43
C PRO A 420 29.97 4.69 16.69
N ASN A 421 29.14 4.66 17.70
CA ASN A 421 29.45 5.20 19.02
C ASN A 421 30.64 4.46 19.66
N PRO A 422 31.43 5.12 20.57
CA PRO A 422 32.49 4.47 21.28
C PRO A 422 31.99 3.25 22.05
N PRO A 423 32.83 2.19 22.16
CA PRO A 423 32.49 0.98 22.91
C PRO A 423 32.06 1.27 24.35
N ARG A 424 31.28 0.35 24.91
CA ARG A 424 30.85 0.35 26.31
C ARG A 424 32.02 0.63 27.25
N ASN A 425 31.80 1.50 28.25
CA ASN A 425 32.82 1.94 29.21
C ASN A 425 33.99 2.75 28.63
N SER A 426 33.93 3.17 27.37
CA SER A 426 34.90 4.10 26.81
C SER A 426 34.89 5.44 27.52
N PRO A 427 36.05 6.05 27.83
CA PRO A 427 36.10 7.41 28.36
C PRO A 427 35.61 8.45 27.36
N ASN A 428 35.51 8.10 26.08
CA ASN A 428 35.07 8.98 25.00
C ASN A 428 33.55 8.93 24.76
N ARG A 429 32.80 8.10 25.51
CA ARG A 429 31.37 8.00 25.35
C ARG A 429 30.69 9.29 25.79
N ARG A 430 29.83 9.81 24.94
CA ARG A 430 29.03 11.01 25.19
C ARG A 430 27.69 10.64 25.82
N LYS A 431 27.34 11.29 26.93
CA LYS A 431 26.06 11.07 27.64
C LYS A 431 24.88 11.80 27.00
N ASP A 432 25.15 12.70 26.08
CA ASP A 432 24.21 13.48 25.30
C ASP A 432 23.88 12.86 23.93
N THR A 433 24.23 11.59 23.75
CA THR A 433 23.82 10.80 22.58
C THR A 433 22.34 10.43 22.65
N ALA A 434 21.70 10.29 21.50
CA ALA A 434 20.31 9.87 21.35
C ALA A 434 20.02 8.54 22.09
N ASN A 435 18.77 8.25 22.35
CA ASN A 435 18.32 7.08 23.11
C ASN A 435 19.09 6.87 24.42
N ALA A 436 19.39 7.99 25.13
CA ALA A 436 20.13 8.01 26.39
C ALA A 436 21.52 7.33 26.31
N ALA A 437 22.10 7.26 25.13
CA ALA A 437 23.37 6.60 24.85
C ALA A 437 23.37 5.10 25.27
N ILE A 438 22.27 4.38 25.02
CA ILE A 438 22.21 2.93 25.20
C ILE A 438 23.38 2.26 24.46
N ASN A 439 24.03 1.27 25.08
CA ASN A 439 25.16 0.61 24.46
C ASN A 439 24.74 -0.39 23.39
N ALA A 440 25.44 -0.40 22.26
CA ALA A 440 25.39 -1.53 21.34
C ALA A 440 25.81 -2.84 22.07
N PRO A 441 25.20 -3.98 21.72
CA PRO A 441 25.68 -5.28 22.22
C PRO A 441 27.13 -5.55 21.80
N GLU A 442 27.87 -6.21 22.63
CA GLU A 442 29.21 -6.69 22.32
C GLU A 442 29.24 -8.22 22.39
N PHE A 443 29.53 -8.89 21.27
CA PHE A 443 29.73 -10.33 21.26
C PHE A 443 31.05 -10.72 21.94
N ASP A 444 31.08 -11.87 22.67
CA ASP A 444 32.27 -12.39 23.31
C ASP A 444 33.33 -12.85 22.30
N ALA A 445 32.93 -13.17 21.08
CA ALA A 445 33.81 -13.61 20.01
C ALA A 445 33.35 -13.10 18.63
N TYR A 446 34.28 -12.99 17.69
CA TYR A 446 33.96 -12.66 16.29
C TYR A 446 33.63 -13.89 15.43
N SER A 447 33.83 -15.10 15.98
CA SER A 447 33.47 -16.37 15.35
C SER A 447 33.03 -17.34 16.43
N PHE A 448 31.84 -17.91 16.27
CA PHE A 448 31.23 -18.86 17.18
C PHE A 448 31.25 -20.27 16.59
N PRO A 449 31.89 -21.24 17.23
CA PRO A 449 32.01 -22.59 16.70
C PRO A 449 30.64 -23.30 16.66
N LEU A 450 30.47 -24.17 15.68
CA LEU A 450 29.35 -25.10 15.62
C LEU A 450 29.61 -26.30 16.55
N SER A 451 28.55 -26.71 17.26
CA SER A 451 28.49 -27.98 18.01
C SER A 451 27.37 -28.84 17.40
N GLY A 452 27.73 -29.67 16.42
CA GLY A 452 26.75 -30.31 15.53
C GLY A 452 26.13 -29.30 14.57
N GLU A 453 24.83 -29.14 14.62
CA GLU A 453 24.09 -28.15 13.83
C GLU A 453 23.84 -26.84 14.58
N ASP A 454 24.16 -26.80 15.88
CA ASP A 454 23.87 -25.68 16.75
C ASP A 454 25.14 -24.83 17.02
N THR A 455 24.91 -23.53 17.21
CA THR A 455 25.88 -22.57 17.73
C THR A 455 25.31 -21.85 18.93
N THR A 456 26.14 -21.42 19.87
CA THR A 456 25.73 -20.58 20.99
C THR A 456 26.40 -19.24 20.87
N LEU A 457 25.62 -18.21 20.55
CA LEU A 457 26.03 -16.82 20.52
C LEU A 457 25.98 -16.26 21.95
N THR A 458 27.07 -15.69 22.43
CA THR A 458 27.15 -15.04 23.74
C THR A 458 27.72 -13.63 23.64
N GLY A 459 27.36 -12.79 24.58
CA GLY A 459 27.84 -11.42 24.62
C GLY A 459 27.28 -10.63 25.78
N THR A 460 27.51 -9.32 25.74
CA THR A 460 27.06 -8.38 26.78
C THR A 460 26.29 -7.22 26.20
N ALA A 461 25.28 -6.72 26.95
CA ALA A 461 24.52 -5.53 26.67
C ALA A 461 24.14 -4.83 27.99
N ASP A 462 23.34 -3.77 27.94
CA ASP A 462 22.88 -3.07 29.15
C ASP A 462 21.90 -3.96 29.93
N PRO A 463 22.06 -4.17 31.25
CA PRO A 463 21.22 -5.04 32.06
C PRO A 463 19.75 -4.66 31.99
N GLY A 464 18.87 -5.67 31.76
CA GLY A 464 17.45 -5.51 31.67
C GLY A 464 16.94 -5.01 30.30
N SER A 465 17.85 -4.90 29.31
CA SER A 465 17.45 -4.74 27.90
C SER A 465 17.14 -6.10 27.26
N GLU A 466 16.59 -6.07 26.06
CA GLU A 466 16.45 -7.21 25.17
C GLU A 466 17.42 -7.06 24.01
N VAL A 467 18.11 -8.13 23.67
CA VAL A 467 19.00 -8.19 22.50
C VAL A 467 18.27 -8.90 21.37
N THR A 468 18.13 -8.21 20.25
CA THR A 468 17.60 -8.78 19.01
C THR A 468 18.76 -9.13 18.09
N LEU A 469 18.85 -10.42 17.74
CA LEU A 469 19.85 -10.97 16.82
C LEU A 469 19.33 -10.94 15.38
N TYR A 470 20.21 -10.56 14.45
CA TYR A 470 19.92 -10.46 13.02
C TYR A 470 20.97 -11.19 12.19
N THR A 471 20.56 -11.70 11.03
CA THR A 471 21.49 -11.96 9.93
C THR A 471 21.98 -10.63 9.35
N VAL A 472 23.13 -10.67 8.69
CA VAL A 472 23.75 -9.48 8.11
C VAL A 472 23.96 -9.69 6.61
N VAL A 473 23.62 -8.68 5.86
CA VAL A 473 23.91 -8.58 4.42
C VAL A 473 24.78 -7.34 4.18
N ASP A 474 25.53 -7.31 3.09
CA ASP A 474 26.30 -6.12 2.66
C ASP A 474 27.21 -5.54 3.75
N GLN A 475 28.16 -6.34 4.22
CA GLN A 475 29.08 -5.93 5.28
C GLN A 475 30.09 -4.88 4.79
N GLN A 476 30.19 -3.76 5.52
CA GLN A 476 31.20 -2.73 5.33
C GLN A 476 32.10 -2.62 6.58
N GLY A 477 33.35 -3.05 6.46
CA GLY A 477 34.27 -3.05 7.58
C GLY A 477 33.83 -3.98 8.71
N ARG A 478 33.57 -3.42 9.90
CA ARG A 478 33.14 -4.18 11.08
C ARG A 478 31.64 -4.30 11.23
N TYR A 479 30.86 -3.56 10.46
CA TYR A 479 29.41 -3.46 10.53
C TYR A 479 28.78 -3.91 9.21
N GLY A 480 27.50 -4.19 9.22
CA GLY A 480 26.75 -4.53 8.02
C GLY A 480 25.27 -4.28 8.22
N ALA A 481 24.53 -4.30 7.10
CA ALA A 481 23.09 -4.09 7.12
C ALA A 481 22.40 -5.26 7.81
N LEU A 482 21.56 -4.96 8.80
CA LEU A 482 20.71 -5.93 9.50
C LEU A 482 19.60 -6.38 8.56
N ASP A 483 19.48 -7.69 8.32
CA ASP A 483 18.48 -8.22 7.41
C ASP A 483 17.37 -8.94 8.19
N GLU A 484 17.44 -10.23 8.36
CA GLU A 484 16.37 -10.99 9.00
C GLU A 484 16.58 -11.10 10.52
N GLN A 485 15.52 -10.84 11.28
CA GLN A 485 15.49 -11.08 12.71
C GLN A 485 15.54 -12.57 12.99
N ILE A 486 16.55 -13.01 13.75
CA ILE A 486 16.72 -14.42 14.11
C ILE A 486 16.02 -14.73 15.43
N ARG A 487 16.31 -13.94 16.46
CA ARG A 487 15.80 -14.16 17.82
C ARG A 487 15.92 -12.93 18.70
N VAL A 488 15.00 -12.79 19.65
CA VAL A 488 15.10 -11.85 20.76
C VAL A 488 15.46 -12.62 22.03
N VAL A 489 16.43 -12.12 22.79
CA VAL A 489 16.92 -12.73 24.04
C VAL A 489 17.01 -11.67 25.13
N PRO A 490 16.60 -11.97 26.39
CA PRO A 490 16.77 -11.05 27.50
C PRO A 490 18.23 -10.94 27.91
N VAL A 491 18.61 -9.78 28.44
CA VAL A 491 19.91 -9.54 29.11
C VAL A 491 19.73 -9.67 30.61
N ASP A 492 20.57 -10.47 31.25
CA ASP A 492 20.50 -10.71 32.68
C ASP A 492 20.98 -9.51 33.53
N GLU A 493 20.95 -9.67 34.86
CA GLU A 493 21.39 -8.63 35.82
C GLU A 493 22.89 -8.31 35.73
N ASP A 494 23.68 -9.25 35.27
CA ASP A 494 25.13 -9.10 35.06
C ASP A 494 25.47 -8.49 33.71
N GLY A 495 24.45 -8.30 32.86
CA GLY A 495 24.57 -7.74 31.51
C GLY A 495 24.94 -8.78 30.45
N ALA A 496 24.80 -10.07 30.73
CA ALA A 496 25.10 -11.13 29.78
C ALA A 496 23.83 -11.57 29.01
N PHE A 497 24.03 -11.97 27.75
CA PHE A 497 23.01 -12.65 26.95
C PHE A 497 23.58 -13.91 26.30
N SER A 498 22.71 -14.88 26.03
CA SER A 498 23.06 -16.11 25.35
C SER A 498 21.93 -16.66 24.53
N ALA A 499 22.23 -17.12 23.32
CA ALA A 499 21.25 -17.74 22.41
C ALA A 499 21.87 -18.97 21.73
N THR A 500 21.23 -20.13 21.88
CA THR A 500 21.57 -21.32 21.10
C THR A 500 20.68 -21.39 19.88
N LEU A 501 21.26 -21.47 18.69
CA LEU A 501 20.63 -21.34 17.39
C LEU A 501 21.16 -22.39 16.42
N SER A 502 20.31 -22.87 15.52
CA SER A 502 20.73 -23.70 14.39
C SER A 502 20.84 -22.80 13.15
N LEU A 503 22.06 -22.43 12.80
CA LEU A 503 22.37 -21.53 11.68
C LEU A 503 23.47 -22.17 10.81
N PRO A 504 23.43 -21.99 9.49
CA PRO A 504 24.49 -22.48 8.59
C PRO A 504 25.85 -21.91 8.95
N SER A 505 26.93 -22.72 8.75
CA SER A 505 28.30 -22.22 8.88
C SER A 505 28.54 -21.08 7.88
N GLY A 506 29.22 -20.05 8.34
CA GLY A 506 29.48 -18.84 7.56
C GLY A 506 28.40 -17.76 7.70
N THR A 507 27.26 -18.03 8.36
CA THR A 507 26.22 -17.02 8.57
C THR A 507 26.76 -15.83 9.37
N PRO A 508 26.76 -14.62 8.80
CA PRO A 508 27.13 -13.41 9.52
C PRO A 508 25.96 -12.94 10.39
N VAL A 509 26.25 -12.53 11.60
CA VAL A 509 25.26 -12.11 12.59
C VAL A 509 25.65 -10.79 13.23
N SER A 510 24.68 -9.99 13.57
CA SER A 510 24.81 -8.77 14.37
C SER A 510 23.64 -8.66 15.35
N ALA A 511 23.65 -7.67 16.22
CA ALA A 511 22.66 -7.52 17.26
C ALA A 511 22.41 -6.03 17.57
N ILE A 512 21.18 -5.71 17.97
CA ILE A 512 20.82 -4.44 18.61
C ILE A 512 20.24 -4.73 19.99
N ALA A 513 20.40 -3.79 20.93
CA ALA A 513 19.76 -3.84 22.24
C ALA A 513 18.61 -2.85 22.31
N THR A 514 17.50 -3.23 22.92
CA THR A 514 16.35 -2.34 23.13
C THR A 514 15.94 -2.37 24.61
N ASP A 515 15.81 -1.18 25.19
CA ASP A 515 15.27 -0.96 26.53
C ASP A 515 14.11 0.04 26.47
N PRO A 516 12.92 -0.28 26.99
CA PRO A 516 11.77 0.63 26.95
C PRO A 516 12.01 2.01 27.57
N ARG A 517 13.00 2.12 28.47
CA ARG A 517 13.38 3.39 29.12
C ARG A 517 14.28 4.26 28.26
N TYR A 518 15.02 3.66 27.34
CA TYR A 518 16.07 4.33 26.58
C TYR A 518 15.81 4.34 25.08
N GLY A 519 15.27 3.25 24.53
CA GLY A 519 15.08 2.98 23.09
C GLY A 519 16.04 1.92 22.56
N THR A 520 16.22 1.90 21.25
CA THR A 520 17.10 0.93 20.55
C THR A 520 18.51 1.48 20.38
N SER A 521 19.50 0.62 20.50
CA SER A 521 20.93 0.90 20.32
C SER A 521 21.35 0.88 18.85
N GLU A 522 22.60 1.27 18.61
CA GLU A 522 23.32 0.93 17.38
C GLU A 522 23.58 -0.58 17.27
N PRO A 523 23.87 -1.09 16.05
CA PRO A 523 24.21 -2.50 15.86
C PRO A 523 25.60 -2.83 16.43
N SER A 524 25.75 -4.09 16.86
CA SER A 524 27.04 -4.66 17.21
C SER A 524 27.95 -4.82 15.98
N ALA A 525 29.25 -4.96 16.21
CA ALA A 525 30.13 -5.46 15.17
C ALA A 525 29.69 -6.87 14.72
N VAL A 526 29.88 -7.16 13.44
CA VAL A 526 29.50 -8.45 12.84
C VAL A 526 30.36 -9.58 13.43
N ALA A 527 29.72 -10.66 13.84
CA ALA A 527 30.32 -11.96 14.14
C ALA A 527 29.86 -13.01 13.11
N SER A 528 30.53 -14.16 13.07
CA SER A 528 30.15 -15.26 12.16
C SER A 528 29.88 -16.54 12.95
N VAL A 529 28.98 -17.35 12.41
CA VAL A 529 28.76 -18.73 12.82
C VAL A 529 29.78 -19.62 12.12
N GLY A 530 30.63 -20.34 12.85
CA GLY A 530 31.70 -21.15 12.25
C GLY A 530 32.75 -20.30 11.54
N GLU A 531 33.27 -20.78 10.42
CA GLU A 531 34.29 -20.09 9.64
C GLU A 531 33.64 -18.91 8.86
N ALA A 532 34.23 -17.73 9.00
CA ALA A 532 33.72 -16.52 8.32
C ALA A 532 33.84 -16.64 6.82
N VAL A 533 32.74 -16.38 6.13
CA VAL A 533 32.67 -16.31 4.67
C VAL A 533 32.56 -14.84 4.26
N PRO A 534 33.35 -14.38 3.27
CA PRO A 534 33.21 -13.01 2.77
C PRO A 534 31.77 -12.74 2.25
N ILE A 535 31.15 -11.68 2.74
CA ILE A 535 29.84 -11.23 2.26
C ILE A 535 30.07 -10.40 1.01
N SER A 536 29.42 -10.79 -0.09
CA SER A 536 29.44 -9.99 -1.31
C SER A 536 28.59 -8.73 -1.13
N PRO A 537 29.08 -7.54 -1.48
CA PRO A 537 28.25 -6.34 -1.47
C PRO A 537 27.02 -6.50 -2.36
N ILE A 538 25.86 -6.06 -1.86
CA ILE A 538 24.66 -5.97 -2.69
C ILE A 538 24.89 -4.82 -3.70
N PRO A 539 24.71 -5.06 -5.01
CA PRO A 539 24.84 -3.99 -5.99
C PRO A 539 23.87 -2.86 -5.67
N TYR A 540 24.39 -1.64 -5.56
CA TYR A 540 23.56 -0.46 -5.40
C TYR A 540 22.77 -0.24 -6.69
N THR A 541 21.45 -0.41 -6.62
CA THR A 541 20.55 -0.15 -7.74
C THR A 541 19.81 1.16 -7.50
N ALA A 542 20.10 2.16 -8.34
CA ALA A 542 19.45 3.46 -8.31
C ALA A 542 18.06 3.39 -8.97
N THR A 543 17.20 2.54 -8.47
CA THR A 543 15.86 2.33 -9.02
C THR A 543 14.79 2.31 -7.92
N CYS A 544 13.65 2.90 -8.24
CA CYS A 544 12.44 2.82 -7.43
C CYS A 544 11.57 1.60 -7.78
N GLU A 545 11.98 0.82 -8.77
CA GLU A 545 11.29 -0.43 -9.08
C GLU A 545 11.34 -1.35 -7.86
N ILE A 546 10.17 -1.69 -7.37
CA ILE A 546 10.01 -2.78 -6.42
C ILE A 546 10.32 -4.02 -7.25
N ALA A 547 11.39 -4.77 -6.90
CA ALA A 547 11.49 -6.13 -7.41
C ALA A 547 10.15 -6.78 -7.01
N GLN A 548 9.30 -7.05 -7.99
CA GLN A 548 8.17 -7.91 -7.73
C GLN A 548 8.82 -9.21 -7.24
N GLU A 549 8.63 -9.53 -5.98
CA GLU A 549 8.80 -10.93 -5.60
C GLU A 549 8.02 -11.71 -6.65
N PRO A 550 8.65 -12.67 -7.33
CA PRO A 550 7.88 -13.54 -8.21
C PRO A 550 6.67 -13.96 -7.38
N PRO A 551 5.45 -13.86 -7.90
CA PRO A 551 4.26 -14.23 -7.13
C PRO A 551 4.60 -15.54 -6.45
N PRO A 552 4.35 -15.71 -5.13
CA PRO A 552 4.74 -16.90 -4.40
C PRO A 552 4.38 -18.06 -5.29
N GLU A 553 5.37 -18.93 -5.61
CA GLU A 553 5.09 -20.10 -6.46
C GLU A 553 3.77 -20.63 -5.94
N PRO A 554 2.75 -20.73 -6.78
CA PRO A 554 1.46 -21.21 -6.33
C PRO A 554 1.77 -22.47 -5.51
N PRO A 555 1.23 -22.62 -4.29
CA PRO A 555 1.52 -23.77 -3.44
C PRO A 555 1.48 -24.97 -4.37
N PRO A 556 2.49 -25.89 -4.35
CA PRO A 556 2.58 -26.96 -5.32
C PRO A 556 1.17 -27.52 -5.44
N GLU A 557 0.58 -27.44 -6.65
CA GLU A 557 -0.79 -27.87 -6.87
C GLU A 557 -0.87 -29.23 -6.22
N GLU A 558 -1.64 -29.38 -5.18
CA GLU A 558 -1.92 -30.70 -4.61
C GLU A 558 -2.32 -31.51 -5.81
N PRO A 559 -1.63 -32.68 -6.07
CA PRO A 559 -1.93 -33.48 -7.24
C PRO A 559 -3.45 -33.64 -7.29
N PRO A 560 -4.12 -33.27 -8.38
CA PRO A 560 -5.56 -33.22 -8.44
C PRO A 560 -6.09 -34.54 -7.89
N GLU A 561 -7.00 -34.49 -6.94
CA GLU A 561 -7.60 -35.70 -6.39
C GLU A 561 -8.07 -36.53 -7.57
N PRO A 562 -7.68 -37.85 -7.67
CA PRO A 562 -8.01 -38.65 -8.81
C PRO A 562 -9.53 -38.62 -9.02
N LEU A 563 -9.96 -38.13 -10.15
CA LEU A 563 -11.37 -38.07 -10.50
C LEU A 563 -11.86 -39.49 -10.65
N GLN A 564 -12.61 -39.99 -9.66
CA GLN A 564 -13.19 -41.33 -9.71
C GLN A 564 -14.43 -41.31 -10.62
N LEU A 565 -14.21 -41.42 -11.92
CA LEU A 565 -15.30 -41.64 -12.86
C LEU A 565 -15.61 -43.15 -12.93
N ARG A 566 -16.85 -43.50 -12.57
CA ARG A 566 -17.39 -44.84 -12.84
C ARG A 566 -18.00 -44.83 -14.21
N VAL A 567 -17.39 -45.54 -15.18
CA VAL A 567 -17.81 -45.53 -16.55
C VAL A 567 -17.99 -46.96 -17.08
N PRO A 568 -19.06 -47.25 -17.88
CA PRO A 568 -19.20 -48.48 -18.57
C PRO A 568 -18.02 -48.67 -19.55
N ARG A 569 -17.42 -49.87 -19.52
CA ARG A 569 -16.21 -50.13 -20.30
C ARG A 569 -16.46 -50.97 -21.55
N GLN A 570 -17.60 -51.65 -21.69
CA GLN A 570 -17.82 -52.61 -22.79
C GLN A 570 -19.28 -52.70 -23.22
N ILE A 571 -19.48 -53.03 -24.49
CA ILE A 571 -20.77 -53.40 -25.06
C ILE A 571 -20.60 -54.74 -25.81
N HIS A 572 -21.70 -55.53 -25.91
CA HIS A 572 -21.68 -56.87 -26.49
C HIS A 572 -22.48 -56.96 -27.78
N PHE A 573 -22.16 -57.98 -28.58
CA PHE A 573 -22.79 -58.19 -29.89
C PHE A 573 -23.26 -59.63 -30.07
N ALA A 574 -24.35 -59.83 -30.80
CA ALA A 574 -24.82 -61.14 -31.23
C ALA A 574 -23.81 -61.78 -32.20
N LEU A 575 -23.97 -63.12 -32.41
CA LEU A 575 -23.14 -63.85 -33.34
C LEU A 575 -23.20 -63.21 -34.73
N ASP A 576 -22.03 -63.01 -35.31
CA ASP A 576 -21.85 -62.43 -36.65
C ASP A 576 -22.56 -61.06 -36.89
N GLN A 577 -22.89 -60.38 -35.85
CA GLN A 577 -23.51 -59.06 -35.91
C GLN A 577 -22.57 -57.94 -35.50
N SER A 578 -22.81 -56.74 -36.05
CA SER A 578 -22.10 -55.52 -35.72
C SER A 578 -23.03 -54.31 -35.52
N PHE A 579 -24.34 -54.48 -35.46
CA PHE A 579 -25.28 -53.42 -35.12
C PHE A 579 -25.39 -53.27 -33.60
N ILE A 580 -25.68 -52.06 -33.15
CA ILE A 580 -25.89 -51.72 -31.74
C ILE A 580 -27.28 -52.16 -31.32
N SER A 581 -27.39 -53.05 -30.32
CA SER A 581 -28.68 -53.40 -29.70
C SER A 581 -29.22 -52.23 -28.83
N PRO A 582 -30.51 -52.22 -28.51
CA PRO A 582 -31.04 -51.23 -27.59
C PRO A 582 -30.30 -51.19 -26.27
N GLU A 583 -29.98 -52.36 -25.70
CA GLU A 583 -29.28 -52.47 -24.42
C GLU A 583 -27.83 -51.95 -24.50
N SER A 584 -27.13 -52.22 -25.61
CA SER A 584 -25.80 -51.65 -25.89
C SER A 584 -25.90 -50.14 -26.16
N GLY A 585 -27.00 -49.68 -26.71
CA GLY A 585 -27.31 -48.24 -26.89
C GLY A 585 -27.39 -47.53 -25.55
N ASP A 586 -28.11 -48.08 -24.59
CA ASP A 586 -28.24 -47.49 -23.21
C ASP A 586 -26.88 -47.36 -22.50
N ILE A 587 -25.94 -48.31 -22.78
CA ILE A 587 -24.57 -48.24 -22.28
C ILE A 587 -23.79 -47.14 -22.99
N LEU A 588 -23.92 -47.01 -24.30
CA LEU A 588 -23.24 -45.96 -25.08
C LEU A 588 -23.80 -44.57 -24.78
N ASP A 589 -25.06 -44.44 -24.40
CA ASP A 589 -25.65 -43.18 -23.94
C ASP A 589 -25.00 -42.69 -22.62
N GLN A 590 -24.71 -43.63 -21.68
CA GLN A 590 -23.94 -43.28 -20.47
C GLN A 590 -22.52 -42.88 -20.81
N VAL A 591 -21.86 -43.52 -21.75
CA VAL A 591 -20.53 -43.12 -22.24
C VAL A 591 -20.57 -41.76 -22.89
N ALA A 592 -21.60 -41.47 -23.71
CA ALA A 592 -21.77 -40.17 -24.34
C ALA A 592 -21.96 -39.07 -23.30
N ALA A 593 -22.77 -39.32 -22.26
CA ALA A 593 -22.98 -38.34 -21.18
C ALA A 593 -21.66 -38.01 -20.47
N VAL A 594 -20.83 -39.00 -20.14
CA VAL A 594 -19.51 -38.78 -19.54
C VAL A 594 -18.61 -37.97 -20.47
N LEU A 595 -18.57 -38.32 -21.78
CA LEU A 595 -17.75 -37.58 -22.73
C LEU A 595 -18.23 -36.16 -22.97
N GLN A 596 -19.51 -35.87 -22.82
CA GLN A 596 -20.06 -34.49 -22.89
C GLN A 596 -19.70 -33.70 -21.64
N GLU A 597 -19.79 -34.33 -20.47
CA GLU A 597 -19.45 -33.69 -19.18
C GLU A 597 -17.95 -33.41 -19.05
N TYR A 598 -17.09 -34.31 -19.59
CA TYR A 598 -15.63 -34.21 -19.47
C TYR A 598 -14.95 -34.05 -20.84
N PRO A 599 -14.83 -32.81 -21.36
CA PRO A 599 -14.29 -32.56 -22.71
C PRO A 599 -12.83 -32.98 -22.93
N PHE A 600 -12.07 -33.21 -21.86
CA PHE A 600 -10.67 -33.62 -21.86
C PHE A 600 -10.47 -35.13 -21.90
N ILE A 601 -11.54 -35.94 -21.84
CA ILE A 601 -11.46 -37.39 -21.98
C ILE A 601 -11.57 -37.77 -23.46
N ILE A 602 -10.69 -38.61 -23.90
CA ILE A 602 -10.73 -39.25 -25.21
C ILE A 602 -10.92 -40.77 -25.03
N ILE A 603 -11.43 -41.45 -26.07
CA ILE A 603 -11.65 -42.90 -26.00
C ILE A 603 -11.01 -43.66 -27.17
N GLU A 604 -10.54 -44.88 -26.92
CA GLU A 604 -10.24 -45.88 -27.92
C GLU A 604 -11.31 -46.97 -27.86
N LEU A 605 -11.88 -47.32 -29.00
CA LEU A 605 -12.92 -48.37 -29.17
C LEU A 605 -12.24 -49.62 -29.76
N GLU A 606 -12.09 -50.63 -28.93
CA GLU A 606 -11.40 -51.86 -29.29
C GLU A 606 -12.40 -52.99 -29.63
N GLY A 607 -12.40 -53.43 -30.89
CA GLY A 607 -13.35 -54.45 -31.35
C GLY A 607 -12.81 -55.87 -31.27
N HIS A 608 -13.59 -56.74 -30.64
CA HIS A 608 -13.24 -58.17 -30.39
C HIS A 608 -14.29 -59.12 -30.95
N THR A 609 -13.87 -60.34 -31.19
CA THR A 609 -14.72 -61.44 -31.68
C THR A 609 -14.43 -62.72 -30.92
N ASP A 610 -15.36 -63.66 -31.01
CA ASP A 610 -15.10 -65.08 -30.67
C ASP A 610 -14.25 -65.81 -31.75
N PRO A 611 -13.59 -66.93 -31.44
CA PRO A 611 -12.58 -67.53 -32.31
C PRO A 611 -13.15 -68.47 -33.40
N ARG A 612 -14.45 -68.46 -33.71
CA ARG A 612 -15.10 -69.39 -34.56
C ARG A 612 -14.96 -69.15 -36.08
N ALA A 613 -14.41 -68.05 -36.52
CA ALA A 613 -14.17 -67.71 -37.93
C ALA A 613 -12.68 -67.54 -38.21
N SER A 614 -12.28 -67.20 -39.42
CA SER A 614 -10.88 -66.94 -39.75
C SER A 614 -10.40 -65.61 -39.15
N ASN A 615 -9.10 -65.52 -38.79
CA ASN A 615 -8.52 -64.30 -38.21
C ASN A 615 -8.79 -63.05 -39.07
N ALA A 616 -8.68 -63.18 -40.42
CA ALA A 616 -8.94 -62.04 -41.32
C ALA A 616 -10.42 -61.60 -41.27
N TYR A 617 -11.35 -62.51 -41.16
CA TYR A 617 -12.76 -62.20 -40.97
C TYR A 617 -13.04 -61.59 -39.62
N ASN A 618 -12.50 -62.20 -38.57
CA ASN A 618 -12.64 -61.72 -37.19
C ASN A 618 -12.03 -60.31 -37.01
N GLN A 619 -10.90 -60.06 -37.65
CA GLN A 619 -10.30 -58.75 -37.67
C GLN A 619 -11.24 -57.66 -38.29
N ALA A 620 -11.82 -57.99 -39.46
CA ALA A 620 -12.76 -57.15 -40.16
C ALA A 620 -14.10 -56.97 -39.40
N LEU A 621 -14.57 -58.04 -38.71
CA LEU A 621 -15.79 -57.96 -37.89
C LEU A 621 -15.59 -57.13 -36.63
N GLY A 622 -14.45 -57.29 -35.96
CA GLY A 622 -14.08 -56.44 -34.81
C GLY A 622 -14.01 -54.94 -35.20
N GLU A 623 -13.41 -54.64 -36.36
CA GLU A 623 -13.37 -53.26 -36.87
C GLU A 623 -14.79 -52.70 -37.16
N ARG A 624 -15.68 -53.49 -37.77
CA ARG A 624 -17.08 -53.05 -38.01
C ARG A 624 -17.80 -52.75 -36.68
N ARG A 625 -17.62 -53.58 -35.66
CA ARG A 625 -18.18 -53.37 -34.33
C ARG A 625 -17.70 -52.06 -33.67
N ALA A 626 -16.39 -51.84 -33.68
CA ALA A 626 -15.79 -50.60 -33.15
C ALA A 626 -16.27 -49.38 -33.94
N ARG A 627 -16.44 -49.50 -35.27
CA ARG A 627 -17.00 -48.44 -36.11
C ARG A 627 -18.47 -48.17 -35.79
N SER A 628 -19.28 -49.20 -35.57
CA SER A 628 -20.69 -49.02 -35.20
C SER A 628 -20.85 -48.32 -33.85
N ALA A 629 -20.02 -48.62 -32.86
CA ALA A 629 -19.99 -47.94 -31.58
C ALA A 629 -19.58 -46.46 -31.76
N ARG A 630 -18.54 -46.17 -32.54
CA ARG A 630 -18.14 -44.80 -32.85
C ARG A 630 -19.24 -44.01 -33.56
N ASP A 631 -19.86 -44.64 -34.59
CA ASP A 631 -20.89 -43.97 -35.38
C ASP A 631 -22.15 -43.66 -34.52
N TYR A 632 -22.46 -44.51 -33.54
CA TYR A 632 -23.49 -44.25 -32.56
C TYR A 632 -23.12 -43.01 -31.70
N LEU A 633 -21.92 -42.96 -31.14
CA LEU A 633 -21.45 -41.82 -30.31
C LEU A 633 -21.33 -40.53 -31.12
N LEU A 634 -21.02 -40.58 -32.43
CA LEU A 634 -21.09 -39.44 -33.33
C LEU A 634 -22.51 -38.88 -33.43
N GLN A 635 -23.54 -39.76 -33.48
CA GLN A 635 -24.97 -39.31 -33.49
C GLN A 635 -25.38 -38.68 -32.15
N GLN A 636 -24.74 -39.08 -31.06
CA GLN A 636 -24.89 -38.44 -29.74
C GLN A 636 -24.09 -37.14 -29.60
N GLY A 637 -23.44 -36.66 -30.65
CA GLY A 637 -22.73 -35.36 -30.67
C GLY A 637 -21.29 -35.42 -30.18
N ILE A 638 -20.69 -36.62 -30.02
CA ILE A 638 -19.26 -36.70 -29.62
C ILE A 638 -18.37 -36.52 -30.86
N PRO A 639 -17.42 -35.55 -30.85
CA PRO A 639 -16.56 -35.26 -31.98
C PRO A 639 -15.66 -36.46 -32.39
N ALA A 640 -15.46 -36.64 -33.68
CA ALA A 640 -14.69 -37.81 -34.23
C ALA A 640 -13.23 -37.82 -33.75
N GLU A 641 -12.63 -36.66 -33.53
CA GLU A 641 -11.25 -36.48 -33.03
C GLU A 641 -11.04 -37.00 -31.62
N ARG A 642 -12.10 -37.18 -30.85
CA ARG A 642 -12.06 -37.73 -29.50
C ARG A 642 -12.18 -39.27 -29.46
N MET A 643 -12.34 -39.90 -30.62
CA MET A 643 -12.59 -41.35 -30.72
C MET A 643 -11.64 -42.01 -31.70
N ARG A 644 -10.87 -42.99 -31.22
CA ARG A 644 -10.04 -43.86 -32.02
C ARG A 644 -10.71 -45.23 -32.11
N ILE A 645 -10.49 -45.94 -33.21
CA ILE A 645 -10.95 -47.33 -33.36
C ILE A 645 -9.79 -48.25 -33.61
N ARG A 646 -9.86 -49.45 -33.04
CA ARG A 646 -8.89 -50.52 -33.22
C ARG A 646 -9.61 -51.85 -33.20
N SER A 647 -9.12 -52.83 -33.98
CA SER A 647 -9.64 -54.20 -33.91
C SER A 647 -8.56 -55.14 -33.46
N PHE A 648 -8.90 -56.04 -32.58
CA PHE A 648 -8.08 -57.16 -32.16
C PHE A 648 -8.62 -58.50 -32.69
N GLY A 649 -9.80 -58.51 -33.33
CA GLY A 649 -10.45 -59.74 -33.75
C GLY A 649 -10.56 -60.72 -32.60
N GLU A 650 -10.06 -61.96 -32.80
CA GLU A 650 -10.05 -63.04 -31.80
C GLU A 650 -8.77 -63.06 -30.95
N THR A 651 -7.79 -62.21 -31.20
CA THR A 651 -6.46 -62.32 -30.58
C THR A 651 -6.43 -61.94 -29.09
N GLN A 652 -7.42 -61.13 -28.65
CA GLN A 652 -7.57 -60.74 -27.26
C GLN A 652 -8.98 -61.08 -26.75
N ARG A 653 -9.16 -62.33 -26.33
CA ARG A 653 -10.42 -62.81 -25.80
C ARG A 653 -10.66 -62.34 -24.36
N ALA A 654 -11.91 -62.10 -23.99
CA ALA A 654 -12.31 -61.78 -22.61
C ALA A 654 -12.20 -62.99 -21.68
N THR A 655 -12.37 -64.19 -22.23
CA THR A 655 -12.35 -65.48 -21.52
C THR A 655 -11.45 -66.48 -22.18
N THR A 656 -11.04 -67.52 -21.44
CA THR A 656 -10.29 -68.62 -21.95
C THR A 656 -11.19 -69.88 -22.28
N GLY A 657 -12.48 -69.73 -21.88
CA GLY A 657 -13.47 -70.78 -22.06
C GLY A 657 -13.97 -70.96 -23.52
N SER A 658 -14.84 -71.91 -23.74
CA SER A 658 -15.39 -72.24 -25.08
C SER A 658 -16.90 -72.50 -25.05
N ASP A 659 -17.58 -72.16 -23.99
CA ASP A 659 -19.04 -72.23 -23.90
C ASP A 659 -19.73 -71.05 -24.59
N ARG A 660 -21.07 -71.11 -24.64
CA ARG A 660 -21.86 -70.04 -25.29
C ARG A 660 -21.76 -68.69 -24.57
N ILE A 661 -21.59 -68.70 -23.25
CA ILE A 661 -21.44 -67.47 -22.43
C ILE A 661 -20.05 -66.85 -22.65
N ASP A 662 -19.01 -67.73 -22.70
CA ASP A 662 -17.66 -67.27 -23.00
C ASP A 662 -17.58 -66.56 -24.36
N TYR A 663 -18.17 -67.19 -25.37
CA TYR A 663 -18.21 -66.57 -26.71
C TYR A 663 -19.06 -65.32 -26.79
N ALA A 664 -20.11 -65.21 -25.95
CA ALA A 664 -20.89 -64.02 -25.88
C ALA A 664 -20.06 -62.84 -25.29
N ARG A 665 -19.27 -63.14 -24.27
CA ARG A 665 -18.35 -62.17 -23.66
C ARG A 665 -17.21 -61.76 -24.59
N ASP A 666 -16.73 -62.66 -25.43
CA ASP A 666 -15.68 -62.33 -26.41
C ASP A 666 -16.18 -61.38 -27.52
N ARG A 667 -17.47 -61.42 -27.86
CA ARG A 667 -18.08 -60.58 -28.89
C ARG A 667 -18.42 -59.18 -28.34
N ARG A 668 -17.40 -58.38 -28.14
CA ARG A 668 -17.53 -57.08 -27.47
C ARG A 668 -16.80 -55.97 -28.22
N VAL A 669 -17.10 -54.73 -27.85
CA VAL A 669 -16.23 -53.56 -27.99
C VAL A 669 -15.86 -53.09 -26.60
N GLU A 670 -14.57 -53.03 -26.32
CA GLU A 670 -14.05 -52.39 -25.12
C GLU A 670 -13.85 -50.91 -25.38
N ILE A 671 -14.19 -50.07 -24.37
CA ILE A 671 -14.06 -48.64 -24.41
C ILE A 671 -12.97 -48.26 -23.43
N ILE A 672 -11.84 -47.84 -23.96
CA ILE A 672 -10.68 -47.43 -23.15
C ILE A 672 -10.72 -45.89 -23.05
N PHE A 673 -10.90 -45.39 -21.87
CA PHE A 673 -10.91 -43.97 -21.60
C PHE A 673 -9.49 -43.51 -21.28
N GLU A 674 -9.09 -42.40 -21.86
CA GLU A 674 -7.82 -41.72 -21.59
C GLU A 674 -8.09 -40.31 -21.19
N ASP A 675 -7.69 -39.93 -19.95
CA ASP A 675 -7.71 -38.54 -19.50
C ASP A 675 -6.43 -37.87 -19.97
N THR A 676 -6.56 -36.82 -20.78
CA THR A 676 -5.42 -36.05 -21.29
C THR A 676 -4.65 -35.32 -20.21
N ARG A 677 -5.17 -35.22 -18.98
CA ARG A 677 -4.55 -34.60 -17.79
C ARG A 677 -3.92 -35.65 -16.83
N GLY A 678 -4.12 -36.94 -17.07
CA GLY A 678 -3.54 -38.06 -16.30
C GLY A 678 -4.32 -38.45 -15.05
N LEU A 679 -5.65 -38.29 -15.01
CA LEU A 679 -6.51 -38.72 -13.91
C LEU A 679 -6.86 -40.19 -13.98
N ASP A 680 -7.05 -40.86 -12.84
CA ASP A 680 -7.43 -42.26 -12.77
C ASP A 680 -8.94 -42.45 -13.03
N ILE A 681 -9.28 -43.45 -13.89
CA ILE A 681 -10.63 -43.79 -14.27
C ILE A 681 -10.96 -45.20 -13.78
N LEU A 682 -12.06 -45.34 -13.02
CA LEU A 682 -12.59 -46.59 -12.56
C LEU A 682 -13.58 -47.18 -13.59
N TYR A 683 -13.37 -48.39 -14.00
CA TYR A 683 -14.18 -49.05 -15.03
C TYR A 683 -15.26 -49.94 -14.40
N GLU A 684 -16.43 -49.95 -15.01
CA GLU A 684 -17.48 -50.93 -14.83
C GLU A 684 -17.59 -51.82 -16.03
N ASN A 685 -17.81 -53.10 -15.81
CA ASN A 685 -17.99 -54.11 -16.90
C ASN A 685 -19.45 -54.58 -16.89
N PRO A 686 -20.39 -53.84 -17.52
CA PRO A 686 -21.78 -54.31 -17.62
C PRO A 686 -21.89 -55.54 -18.48
N GLU A 687 -22.71 -56.50 -18.07
CA GLU A 687 -23.12 -57.67 -18.83
C GLU A 687 -24.62 -57.65 -19.16
N SER A 688 -25.30 -56.50 -18.94
CA SER A 688 -26.74 -56.37 -19.16
C SER A 688 -27.17 -56.50 -20.62
N ASP A 689 -26.23 -56.28 -21.55
CA ASP A 689 -26.40 -56.38 -22.99
C ASP A 689 -25.81 -57.68 -23.60
N LEU A 690 -25.44 -58.67 -22.75
CA LEU A 690 -24.80 -59.91 -23.18
C LEU A 690 -25.73 -60.76 -24.09
N GLN A 691 -25.33 -60.97 -25.33
CA GLN A 691 -26.09 -61.70 -26.35
C GLN A 691 -25.70 -63.19 -26.37
N ILE A 692 -26.45 -64.03 -25.63
CA ILE A 692 -26.21 -65.48 -25.56
C ILE A 692 -27.04 -66.18 -26.65
N GLU A 693 -26.37 -67.01 -27.46
CA GLU A 693 -27.07 -67.81 -28.47
C GLU A 693 -28.01 -68.85 -27.84
N PRO A 694 -29.22 -69.10 -28.42
CA PRO A 694 -30.16 -70.09 -27.91
C PRO A 694 -29.66 -71.56 -27.92
#